data_07770e4351d7dccbab542815b16dfb27
#
_entry.id   07770e4351d7dccbab542815b16dfb27
#
_cell.length_a   1.000
_cell.length_b   1.000
_cell.length_c   1.000
_cell.angle_alpha   90.00
_cell.angle_beta   90.00
_cell.angle_gamma   90.00
#
_symmetry.space_group_name_H-M   'P 1'
#
loop_
_entity.id
_entity.type
_entity.pdbx_description
1 polymer ?
#
loop_
_entity_poly.entity_id
_entity_poly.type
_entity_poly.pdbx_seq_one_letter_code
_entity_poly.pdbx_strand_id
1 'polypeptide(L)'
;MTKGQSGKTIRLTVAQAIVKFVSAQYSVADGERQRFVPAALGIFGHGNVAGLGQALDQFSDDLPFVQGRNEQGLAHSAVAFAKAQKRRQTLAVTASIGPGAMNMVTPAALATINRVPLLLLPGDIYATRRQGPVLQQLEYPGGPDVSVNDAFRPISRFFDRITRPEQLLTSLPQAFRVLANPAETGAVVIALPQDVQSHAFDYPVEFFAERDWIIRRPTPEVDEIKAVAAMIKAAKKPVIVAGGGIHYSGATPELEAIAHATGIPVAETFGGKGAIQNPGPWHLRGIGLEGTPQTRIVVSEADLIVHVGTRMGDFATGSQSMFDNPDVKFASINVCEHDGIKQGATTVVADAKKALAALLPELGSYTVPADWAKSVAERMEEWWSIRAEHLDSSIEFDQSTLPDSEPTDAILTQAQLIGLMQETSRDGDTIITAAGGPPGDLQKAWDATQGRHCHLEFGFSCMGYEVPAAIGVRWATPDQSRRVLSFVGDGTFVMAPTELVTACQENLRLTLVISENHGYQVIRRLQMWRTGAHFGNEFRYREGDTMVTEEGTGRLEGDYLDIDLVKMAEGMGATAVRPRTADEVRAALEQARDHDGPFVIVVPTVPHANLPSANVWWDVAPAEVHEQPWIDEKRTEYEAGLARQKWHG
;
A
#
# COMPACT_ATOMS: atom_id res chain seq x y z
N MET A 1 23.25 24.03 -37.57
CA MET A 1 23.46 24.49 -36.18
C MET A 1 23.54 26.01 -36.20
N THR A 2 22.45 26.66 -35.87
CA THR A 2 22.38 28.12 -35.75
C THR A 2 23.15 28.55 -34.50
N LYS A 3 24.14 29.43 -34.66
CA LYS A 3 24.80 30.15 -33.55
C LYS A 3 23.72 31.04 -32.85
N GLY A 4 23.03 30.47 -31.89
CA GLY A 4 22.14 31.22 -31.00
C GLY A 4 22.81 31.30 -29.63
N GLN A 5 22.91 32.49 -29.12
CA GLN A 5 23.27 32.98 -27.77
C GLN A 5 23.99 31.94 -26.88
N SER A 6 25.25 32.14 -26.58
CA SER A 6 25.97 31.41 -25.53
C SER A 6 25.32 31.76 -24.18
N GLY A 7 24.31 30.99 -23.76
CA GLY A 7 23.79 31.03 -22.41
C GLY A 7 24.95 30.72 -21.44
N LYS A 8 24.86 31.23 -20.21
CA LYS A 8 25.81 30.89 -19.15
C LYS A 8 25.74 29.37 -18.87
N THR A 9 26.90 28.72 -18.79
CA THR A 9 26.99 27.31 -18.37
C THR A 9 27.66 27.20 -17.01
N ILE A 10 27.36 26.11 -16.32
CA ILE A 10 28.02 25.70 -15.09
C ILE A 10 28.59 24.28 -15.28
N ARG A 11 29.86 24.10 -14.92
CA ARG A 11 30.52 22.80 -15.02
C ARG A 11 30.25 21.98 -13.77
N LEU A 12 29.53 20.88 -13.93
CA LEU A 12 29.14 19.96 -12.86
C LEU A 12 29.32 18.51 -13.31
N THR A 13 29.58 17.62 -12.36
CA THR A 13 29.45 16.19 -12.62
C THR A 13 27.97 15.78 -12.81
N VAL A 14 27.74 14.61 -13.41
CA VAL A 14 26.38 14.05 -13.55
C VAL A 14 25.68 13.97 -12.20
N ALA A 15 26.36 13.47 -11.17
CA ALA A 15 25.80 13.36 -9.82
C ALA A 15 25.44 14.72 -9.22
N GLN A 16 26.33 15.71 -9.32
CA GLN A 16 26.10 17.09 -8.87
C GLN A 16 24.91 17.72 -9.61
N ALA A 17 24.82 17.49 -10.92
CA ALA A 17 23.73 18.01 -11.74
C ALA A 17 22.38 17.38 -11.33
N ILE A 18 22.35 16.08 -11.02
CA ILE A 18 21.14 15.42 -10.53
C ILE A 18 20.67 16.04 -9.21
N VAL A 19 21.55 16.18 -8.21
CA VAL A 19 21.20 16.76 -6.90
C VAL A 19 20.66 18.17 -7.06
N LYS A 20 21.37 19.04 -7.81
CA LYS A 20 20.93 20.43 -8.04
C LYS A 20 19.61 20.51 -8.82
N PHE A 21 19.41 19.68 -9.81
CA PHE A 21 18.15 19.65 -10.54
C PHE A 21 17.00 19.21 -9.63
N VAL A 22 17.16 18.07 -8.92
CA VAL A 22 16.12 17.48 -8.07
C VAL A 22 15.70 18.45 -6.95
N SER A 23 16.64 19.13 -6.30
CA SER A 23 16.35 20.08 -5.22
C SER A 23 15.60 21.34 -5.68
N ALA A 24 15.66 21.67 -6.97
CA ALA A 24 15.00 22.85 -7.56
C ALA A 24 13.60 22.54 -8.15
N GLN A 25 13.06 21.32 -7.95
CA GLN A 25 11.74 20.95 -8.49
C GLN A 25 10.65 21.10 -7.43
N TYR A 26 9.56 21.70 -7.82
CA TYR A 26 8.39 21.92 -6.96
C TYR A 26 7.14 21.29 -7.56
N SER A 27 6.28 20.75 -6.74
CA SER A 27 4.93 20.37 -7.13
C SER A 27 3.94 21.47 -6.77
N VAL A 28 2.94 21.65 -7.64
CA VAL A 28 1.82 22.58 -7.42
C VAL A 28 0.51 21.81 -7.54
N ALA A 29 -0.28 21.81 -6.47
CA ALA A 29 -1.60 21.19 -6.43
C ALA A 29 -2.54 22.06 -5.60
N ASP A 30 -3.75 22.34 -6.12
CA ASP A 30 -4.79 23.12 -5.42
C ASP A 30 -4.30 24.50 -4.92
N GLY A 31 -3.33 25.11 -5.61
CA GLY A 31 -2.73 26.40 -5.23
C GLY A 31 -1.58 26.31 -4.23
N GLU A 32 -1.29 25.15 -3.68
CA GLU A 32 -0.15 24.93 -2.78
C GLU A 32 1.10 24.54 -3.57
N ARG A 33 2.22 25.20 -3.26
CA ARG A 33 3.55 24.94 -3.83
C ARG A 33 4.47 24.37 -2.77
N GLN A 34 5.12 23.25 -3.07
CA GLN A 34 6.05 22.59 -2.14
C GLN A 34 7.19 21.90 -2.89
N ARG A 35 8.35 21.66 -2.23
CA ARG A 35 9.42 20.85 -2.84
C ARG A 35 8.86 19.50 -3.26
N PHE A 36 9.12 19.08 -4.50
CA PHE A 36 8.63 17.80 -4.99
C PHE A 36 9.40 16.63 -4.36
N VAL A 37 10.72 16.77 -4.20
CA VAL A 37 11.61 15.79 -3.56
C VAL A 37 12.36 16.49 -2.42
N PRO A 38 11.86 16.38 -1.17
CA PRO A 38 12.45 17.08 -0.03
C PRO A 38 13.71 16.41 0.54
N ALA A 39 13.95 15.12 0.27
CA ALA A 39 15.11 14.39 0.77
C ALA A 39 15.48 13.21 -0.13
N ALA A 40 16.71 12.71 0.03
CA ALA A 40 17.19 11.46 -0.53
C ALA A 40 17.46 10.44 0.57
N LEU A 41 17.13 9.18 0.29
CA LEU A 41 17.38 8.03 1.15
C LEU A 41 18.38 7.10 0.46
N GLY A 42 19.17 6.34 1.20
CA GLY A 42 20.01 5.36 0.52
C GLY A 42 20.99 4.61 1.39
N ILE A 43 21.70 3.72 0.73
CA ILE A 43 22.87 3.01 1.24
C ILE A 43 23.97 3.19 0.20
N PHE A 44 25.14 3.64 0.64
CA PHE A 44 26.28 3.79 -0.25
C PHE A 44 27.06 2.48 -0.38
N GLY A 45 27.51 2.24 -1.59
CA GLY A 45 28.50 1.23 -1.93
C GLY A 45 29.40 1.74 -3.06
N HIS A 46 30.28 0.91 -3.59
CA HIS A 46 31.22 1.33 -4.62
C HIS A 46 30.55 1.91 -5.89
N GLY A 47 29.29 1.54 -6.15
CA GLY A 47 28.55 1.98 -7.34
C GLY A 47 27.98 3.40 -7.26
N ASN A 48 27.96 4.05 -6.09
CA ASN A 48 27.37 5.38 -5.93
C ASN A 48 28.10 6.30 -4.95
N VAL A 49 29.07 5.78 -4.15
CA VAL A 49 29.71 6.55 -3.06
C VAL A 49 30.54 7.74 -3.59
N ALA A 50 31.32 7.55 -4.64
CA ALA A 50 32.18 8.59 -5.21
C ALA A 50 31.45 9.51 -6.21
N GLY A 51 30.26 9.17 -6.63
CA GLY A 51 29.41 9.99 -7.50
C GLY A 51 28.30 10.66 -6.70
N LEU A 52 27.18 9.98 -6.60
CA LEU A 52 25.99 10.54 -5.96
C LEU A 52 26.19 10.79 -4.46
N GLY A 53 26.94 9.92 -3.75
CA GLY A 53 27.26 10.11 -2.33
C GLY A 53 28.03 11.41 -2.08
N GLN A 54 29.08 11.68 -2.88
CA GLN A 54 29.83 12.93 -2.78
C GLN A 54 28.96 14.16 -3.10
N ALA A 55 28.08 14.06 -4.10
CA ALA A 55 27.20 15.15 -4.47
C ALA A 55 26.17 15.47 -3.39
N LEU A 56 25.60 14.45 -2.74
CA LEU A 56 24.67 14.60 -1.61
C LEU A 56 25.35 15.22 -0.39
N ASP A 57 26.59 14.84 -0.10
CA ASP A 57 27.39 15.47 0.97
C ASP A 57 27.65 16.96 0.66
N GLN A 58 28.07 17.26 -0.55
CA GLN A 58 28.37 18.63 -0.99
C GLN A 58 27.15 19.55 -0.97
N PHE A 59 25.97 19.04 -1.25
CA PHE A 59 24.71 19.79 -1.34
C PHE A 59 23.69 19.33 -0.29
N SER A 60 24.15 18.94 0.90
CA SER A 60 23.31 18.42 1.97
C SER A 60 22.23 19.40 2.46
N ASP A 61 22.49 20.70 2.36
CA ASP A 61 21.50 21.74 2.68
C ASP A 61 20.38 21.83 1.62
N ASP A 62 20.70 21.49 0.35
CA ASP A 62 19.74 21.54 -0.76
C ASP A 62 18.89 20.26 -0.83
N LEU A 63 19.50 19.09 -0.59
CA LEU A 63 18.85 17.79 -0.61
C LEU A 63 19.37 16.92 0.54
N PRO A 64 18.77 16.99 1.73
CA PRO A 64 19.13 16.18 2.89
C PRO A 64 19.17 14.69 2.61
N PHE A 65 20.09 13.98 3.24
CA PHE A 65 20.27 12.54 3.08
C PHE A 65 19.98 11.78 4.37
N VAL A 66 19.23 10.68 4.25
CA VAL A 66 18.94 9.73 5.34
C VAL A 66 19.52 8.37 5.01
N GLN A 67 20.35 7.85 5.89
CA GLN A 67 20.91 6.51 5.80
C GLN A 67 19.92 5.46 6.35
N GLY A 68 19.63 4.43 5.56
CA GLY A 68 18.84 3.28 6.03
C GLY A 68 19.66 2.00 6.23
N ARG A 69 18.93 0.88 6.36
CA ARG A 69 19.51 -0.45 6.65
C ARG A 69 19.22 -1.48 5.57
N ASN A 70 18.17 -1.24 4.77
CA ASN A 70 17.79 -2.08 3.65
C ASN A 70 17.15 -1.22 2.55
N GLU A 71 17.61 -1.34 1.32
CA GLU A 71 17.13 -0.52 0.20
C GLU A 71 15.65 -0.77 -0.12
N GLN A 72 15.15 -1.99 0.10
CA GLN A 72 13.73 -2.31 -0.02
C GLN A 72 12.91 -1.51 1.01
N GLY A 73 13.34 -1.52 2.29
CA GLY A 73 12.71 -0.76 3.36
C GLY A 73 12.71 0.74 3.08
N LEU A 74 13.85 1.30 2.65
CA LEU A 74 13.94 2.71 2.30
C LEU A 74 12.98 3.10 1.16
N ALA A 75 12.91 2.30 0.12
CA ALA A 75 11.99 2.55 -1.00
C ALA A 75 10.53 2.38 -0.58
N HIS A 76 10.20 1.46 0.34
CA HIS A 76 8.87 1.39 0.96
C HIS A 76 8.55 2.63 1.78
N SER A 77 9.51 3.17 2.55
CA SER A 77 9.35 4.43 3.28
C SER A 77 9.05 5.59 2.35
N ALA A 78 9.75 5.67 1.20
CA ALA A 78 9.51 6.69 0.18
C ALA A 78 8.12 6.57 -0.46
N VAL A 79 7.64 5.35 -0.74
CA VAL A 79 6.28 5.12 -1.25
C VAL A 79 5.24 5.51 -0.20
N ALA A 80 5.44 5.13 1.06
CA ALA A 80 4.52 5.47 2.16
C ALA A 80 4.44 6.99 2.38
N PHE A 81 5.59 7.68 2.34
CA PHE A 81 5.66 9.14 2.37
C PHE A 81 4.84 9.76 1.24
N ALA A 82 5.09 9.36 0.00
CA ALA A 82 4.40 9.90 -1.17
C ALA A 82 2.88 9.64 -1.13
N LYS A 83 2.45 8.47 -0.65
CA LYS A 83 1.05 8.14 -0.44
C LYS A 83 0.41 9.02 0.63
N ALA A 84 1.07 9.20 1.78
CA ALA A 84 0.60 10.06 2.86
C ALA A 84 0.53 11.55 2.42
N GLN A 85 1.48 11.99 1.59
CA GLN A 85 1.46 13.31 0.93
C GLN A 85 0.49 13.40 -0.26
N LYS A 86 -0.40 12.44 -0.41
CA LYS A 86 -1.41 12.42 -1.48
C LYS A 86 -0.82 12.58 -2.88
N ARG A 87 0.36 11.97 -3.12
CA ARG A 87 1.15 12.02 -4.37
C ARG A 87 1.68 13.40 -4.75
N ARG A 88 1.67 14.38 -3.81
CA ARG A 88 2.17 15.73 -4.05
C ARG A 88 3.67 15.85 -3.87
N GLN A 89 4.28 14.94 -3.13
CA GLN A 89 5.72 14.82 -2.90
C GLN A 89 6.16 13.37 -3.03
N THR A 90 7.45 13.18 -3.24
CA THR A 90 8.11 11.88 -3.18
C THR A 90 9.50 12.02 -2.57
N LEU A 91 10.17 10.92 -2.28
CA LEU A 91 11.58 10.90 -1.89
C LEU A 91 12.41 10.24 -2.99
N ALA A 92 13.66 10.65 -3.12
CA ALA A 92 14.62 9.95 -3.96
C ALA A 92 15.27 8.81 -3.17
N VAL A 93 15.47 7.64 -3.79
CA VAL A 93 16.16 6.52 -3.15
C VAL A 93 17.32 6.08 -4.02
N THR A 94 18.51 6.03 -3.43
CA THR A 94 19.72 5.55 -4.11
C THR A 94 20.23 4.25 -3.49
N ALA A 95 20.81 3.42 -4.33
CA ALA A 95 21.49 2.20 -3.93
C ALA A 95 22.80 2.04 -4.73
N SER A 96 23.68 1.20 -4.22
CA SER A 96 24.84 0.73 -5.00
C SER A 96 24.37 -0.09 -6.21
N ILE A 97 25.31 -0.61 -6.98
CA ILE A 97 25.01 -1.50 -8.12
C ILE A 97 24.63 -2.91 -7.63
N GLY A 98 24.06 -3.71 -8.51
CA GLY A 98 23.79 -5.13 -8.28
C GLY A 98 22.79 -5.41 -7.18
N PRO A 99 23.15 -6.13 -6.11
CA PRO A 99 22.21 -6.57 -5.07
C PRO A 99 21.49 -5.42 -4.36
N GLY A 100 22.16 -4.30 -4.10
CA GLY A 100 21.52 -3.12 -3.52
C GLY A 100 20.41 -2.55 -4.41
N ALA A 101 20.69 -2.42 -5.72
CA ALA A 101 19.69 -2.01 -6.70
C ALA A 101 18.53 -3.01 -6.77
N MET A 102 18.82 -4.32 -6.77
CA MET A 102 17.79 -5.37 -6.84
C MET A 102 16.83 -5.36 -5.67
N ASN A 103 17.25 -4.97 -4.48
CA ASN A 103 16.37 -4.82 -3.32
C ASN A 103 15.24 -3.79 -3.56
N MET A 104 15.40 -2.84 -4.49
CA MET A 104 14.38 -1.84 -4.80
C MET A 104 13.34 -2.30 -5.84
N VAL A 105 13.44 -3.51 -6.39
CA VAL A 105 12.54 -4.03 -7.45
C VAL A 105 11.11 -4.19 -6.92
N THR A 106 10.93 -4.82 -5.75
CA THR A 106 9.62 -4.98 -5.12
C THR A 106 8.92 -3.64 -4.85
N PRO A 107 9.55 -2.65 -4.17
CA PRO A 107 8.90 -1.35 -3.98
C PRO A 107 8.69 -0.56 -5.28
N ALA A 108 9.49 -0.75 -6.32
CA ALA A 108 9.24 -0.17 -7.63
C ALA A 108 7.94 -0.72 -8.26
N ALA A 109 7.74 -2.04 -8.20
CA ALA A 109 6.50 -2.67 -8.64
C ALA A 109 5.29 -2.19 -7.82
N LEU A 110 5.44 -2.10 -6.48
CA LEU A 110 4.42 -1.56 -5.58
C LEU A 110 4.04 -0.12 -5.93
N ALA A 111 5.03 0.76 -6.15
CA ALA A 111 4.80 2.14 -6.56
C ALA A 111 4.04 2.22 -7.89
N THR A 112 4.42 1.39 -8.85
CA THR A 112 3.82 1.36 -10.19
C THR A 112 2.39 0.85 -10.19
N ILE A 113 2.10 -0.25 -9.50
CA ILE A 113 0.75 -0.80 -9.45
C ILE A 113 -0.22 0.12 -8.68
N ASN A 114 0.27 0.82 -7.66
CA ASN A 114 -0.53 1.77 -6.87
C ASN A 114 -0.51 3.20 -7.43
N ARG A 115 0.20 3.47 -8.52
CA ARG A 115 0.41 4.82 -9.08
C ARG A 115 0.85 5.83 -8.03
N VAL A 116 1.89 5.48 -7.27
CA VAL A 116 2.50 6.36 -6.27
C VAL A 116 3.87 6.82 -6.80
N PRO A 117 4.18 8.12 -6.84
CA PRO A 117 5.47 8.59 -7.35
C PRO A 117 6.62 8.09 -6.49
N LEU A 118 7.64 7.52 -7.14
CA LEU A 118 8.87 7.05 -6.50
C LEU A 118 10.06 7.33 -7.44
N LEU A 119 11.06 8.06 -6.96
CA LEU A 119 12.29 8.33 -7.71
C LEU A 119 13.42 7.41 -7.26
N LEU A 120 13.87 6.51 -8.13
CA LEU A 120 14.97 5.58 -7.87
C LEU A 120 16.22 5.98 -8.67
N LEU A 121 17.34 6.04 -7.98
CA LEU A 121 18.66 6.43 -8.51
C LEU A 121 19.68 5.31 -8.24
N PRO A 122 19.50 4.09 -8.79
CA PRO A 122 20.45 2.99 -8.60
C PRO A 122 21.75 3.23 -9.35
N GLY A 123 22.87 2.82 -8.76
CA GLY A 123 24.12 2.65 -9.50
C GLY A 123 23.98 1.58 -10.58
N ASP A 124 24.79 1.70 -11.65
CA ASP A 124 24.75 0.75 -12.78
C ASP A 124 26.16 0.37 -13.25
N ILE A 125 26.24 -0.59 -14.14
CA ILE A 125 27.48 -1.04 -14.78
C ILE A 125 28.19 0.13 -15.50
N TYR A 126 29.49 0.02 -15.68
CA TYR A 126 30.28 1.00 -16.44
C TYR A 126 29.73 1.21 -17.86
N ALA A 127 29.65 2.46 -18.30
CA ALA A 127 29.21 2.84 -19.64
C ALA A 127 30.36 3.18 -20.58
N THR A 128 31.44 3.77 -20.08
CA THR A 128 32.55 4.31 -20.91
C THR A 128 33.83 3.53 -20.76
N ARG A 129 33.99 2.77 -19.69
CA ARG A 129 35.16 1.93 -19.43
C ARG A 129 34.99 0.58 -20.13
N ARG A 130 36.13 -0.01 -20.56
CA ARG A 130 36.13 -1.41 -21.01
C ARG A 130 35.56 -2.31 -19.92
N GLN A 131 34.52 -3.03 -20.26
CA GLN A 131 33.88 -4.00 -19.41
C GLN A 131 34.68 -5.32 -19.38
N GLY A 132 34.50 -6.09 -18.39
CA GLY A 132 35.01 -7.42 -18.13
C GLY A 132 34.19 -7.97 -16.99
N PRO A 133 34.61 -8.99 -16.26
CA PRO A 133 33.99 -9.38 -15.00
C PRO A 133 33.97 -8.18 -14.04
N VAL A 134 32.76 -7.66 -13.75
CA VAL A 134 32.54 -6.49 -12.89
C VAL A 134 31.87 -6.94 -11.60
N LEU A 135 32.39 -6.47 -10.46
CA LEU A 135 31.80 -6.75 -9.16
C LEU A 135 30.30 -6.44 -9.13
N GLN A 136 29.49 -7.38 -8.63
CA GLN A 136 28.05 -7.22 -8.47
C GLN A 136 27.27 -7.00 -9.79
N GLN A 137 27.73 -7.59 -10.88
CA GLN A 137 27.04 -7.62 -12.17
C GLN A 137 26.80 -9.05 -12.67
N LEU A 138 25.93 -9.20 -13.65
CA LEU A 138 25.46 -10.51 -14.11
C LEU A 138 26.47 -11.26 -14.98
N GLU A 139 27.43 -10.58 -15.62
CA GLU A 139 28.24 -11.18 -16.69
C GLU A 139 27.40 -11.96 -17.71
N TYR A 140 26.37 -11.31 -18.25
CA TYR A 140 25.41 -11.95 -19.13
C TYR A 140 26.03 -12.33 -20.47
N PRO A 141 26.13 -13.65 -20.82
CA PRO A 141 26.85 -14.08 -22.02
C PRO A 141 26.15 -13.66 -23.33
N GLY A 142 24.85 -13.42 -23.29
CA GLY A 142 24.05 -13.05 -24.45
C GLY A 142 24.15 -11.57 -24.85
N GLY A 143 24.73 -10.71 -23.99
CA GLY A 143 24.84 -9.28 -24.28
C GLY A 143 25.56 -8.53 -23.17
N PRO A 144 26.74 -7.95 -23.42
CA PRO A 144 27.52 -7.27 -22.40
C PRO A 144 26.92 -5.93 -21.92
N ASP A 145 25.90 -5.41 -22.58
CA ASP A 145 25.16 -4.20 -22.24
C ASP A 145 23.99 -4.45 -21.27
N VAL A 146 23.66 -5.72 -20.99
CA VAL A 146 22.62 -6.10 -20.02
C VAL A 146 23.14 -5.95 -18.61
N SER A 147 22.43 -5.18 -17.80
CA SER A 147 22.72 -5.05 -16.36
C SER A 147 21.53 -5.52 -15.52
N VAL A 148 21.77 -5.72 -14.21
CA VAL A 148 20.69 -6.07 -13.27
C VAL A 148 19.56 -5.04 -13.29
N ASN A 149 19.85 -3.77 -13.56
CA ASN A 149 18.86 -2.69 -13.59
C ASN A 149 17.85 -2.83 -14.73
N ASP A 150 18.09 -3.68 -15.73
CA ASP A 150 17.11 -3.96 -16.77
C ASP A 150 15.85 -4.65 -16.21
N ALA A 151 15.92 -5.25 -15.00
CA ALA A 151 14.76 -5.75 -14.26
C ALA A 151 13.73 -4.65 -13.92
N PHE A 152 14.14 -3.39 -13.85
CA PHE A 152 13.21 -2.27 -13.62
C PHE A 152 12.36 -1.92 -14.84
N ARG A 153 12.78 -2.27 -16.07
CA ARG A 153 12.07 -1.86 -17.29
C ARG A 153 10.59 -2.27 -17.31
N PRO A 154 10.20 -3.53 -17.01
CA PRO A 154 8.80 -3.94 -17.05
C PRO A 154 7.97 -3.44 -15.87
N ILE A 155 8.60 -2.97 -14.78
CA ILE A 155 7.92 -2.62 -13.53
C ILE A 155 7.96 -1.12 -13.21
N SER A 156 8.60 -0.30 -14.04
CA SER A 156 8.64 1.16 -13.88
C SER A 156 7.78 1.88 -14.92
N ARG A 157 7.41 3.11 -14.62
CA ARG A 157 6.69 4.01 -15.54
C ARG A 157 7.63 4.82 -16.42
N PHE A 158 8.86 4.98 -15.97
CA PHE A 158 9.94 5.58 -16.73
C PHE A 158 11.25 4.94 -16.32
N PHE A 159 12.06 4.55 -17.29
CA PHE A 159 13.40 4.01 -17.08
C PHE A 159 14.36 4.66 -18.07
N ASP A 160 15.47 5.19 -17.57
CA ASP A 160 16.59 5.59 -18.43
C ASP A 160 17.92 5.22 -17.77
N ARG A 161 18.91 4.86 -18.59
CA ARG A 161 20.30 4.61 -18.18
C ARG A 161 21.16 5.75 -18.71
N ILE A 162 21.76 6.53 -17.82
CA ILE A 162 22.54 7.72 -18.17
C ILE A 162 23.95 7.33 -18.59
N THR A 163 24.14 7.14 -19.87
CA THR A 163 25.46 6.75 -20.44
C THR A 163 26.33 7.95 -20.82
N ARG A 164 25.74 9.16 -20.84
CA ARG A 164 26.42 10.42 -21.17
C ARG A 164 25.84 11.57 -20.37
N PRO A 165 26.66 12.54 -19.92
CA PRO A 165 26.22 13.64 -19.06
C PRO A 165 25.08 14.49 -19.64
N GLU A 166 25.12 14.82 -20.93
CA GLU A 166 24.12 15.65 -21.61
C GLU A 166 22.72 15.01 -21.70
N GLN A 167 22.63 13.69 -21.50
CA GLN A 167 21.36 12.94 -21.49
C GLN A 167 20.44 13.42 -20.38
N LEU A 168 20.99 13.92 -19.25
CA LEU A 168 20.19 14.47 -18.15
C LEU A 168 19.25 15.60 -18.59
N LEU A 169 19.66 16.41 -19.59
CA LEU A 169 18.85 17.53 -20.09
C LEU A 169 17.47 17.09 -20.62
N THR A 170 17.36 15.82 -21.04
CA THR A 170 16.11 15.22 -21.50
C THR A 170 15.49 14.31 -20.46
N SER A 171 16.28 13.43 -19.84
CA SER A 171 15.80 12.37 -18.97
C SER A 171 15.16 12.89 -17.68
N LEU A 172 15.79 13.86 -16.99
CA LEU A 172 15.24 14.38 -15.74
C LEU A 172 13.90 15.12 -15.93
N PRO A 173 13.73 16.03 -16.92
CA PRO A 173 12.41 16.61 -17.19
C PRO A 173 11.34 15.56 -17.52
N GLN A 174 11.65 14.50 -18.28
CA GLN A 174 10.70 13.42 -18.56
C GLN A 174 10.35 12.61 -17.30
N ALA A 175 11.33 12.32 -16.45
CA ALA A 175 11.14 11.67 -15.16
C ALA A 175 10.13 12.44 -14.29
N PHE A 176 10.32 13.75 -14.12
CA PHE A 176 9.42 14.59 -13.33
C PHE A 176 8.04 14.77 -13.96
N ARG A 177 7.94 14.79 -15.30
CA ARG A 177 6.65 14.74 -15.99
C ARG A 177 5.84 13.51 -15.58
N VAL A 178 6.49 12.34 -15.52
CA VAL A 178 5.82 11.09 -15.12
C VAL A 178 5.44 11.13 -13.63
N LEU A 179 6.36 11.57 -12.75
CA LEU A 179 6.10 11.68 -11.31
C LEU A 179 4.88 12.59 -11.01
N ALA A 180 4.69 13.67 -11.77
CA ALA A 180 3.61 14.64 -11.59
C ALA A 180 2.26 14.24 -12.23
N ASN A 181 2.22 13.19 -13.06
CA ASN A 181 1.01 12.82 -13.79
C ASN A 181 0.13 11.86 -12.96
N PRO A 182 -1.10 12.23 -12.59
CA PRO A 182 -1.94 11.39 -11.72
C PRO A 182 -2.36 10.05 -12.34
N ALA A 183 -2.40 9.93 -13.66
CA ALA A 183 -2.77 8.70 -14.37
C ALA A 183 -1.57 7.79 -14.68
N GLU A 184 -0.39 8.38 -14.91
CA GLU A 184 0.81 7.67 -15.36
C GLU A 184 1.86 7.45 -14.26
N THR A 185 1.76 8.13 -13.12
CA THR A 185 2.77 8.07 -12.06
C THR A 185 3.00 6.66 -11.51
N GLY A 186 4.19 6.46 -10.98
CA GLY A 186 4.68 5.20 -10.41
C GLY A 186 6.18 5.30 -10.18
N ALA A 187 6.88 4.17 -10.23
CA ALA A 187 8.32 4.16 -10.14
C ALA A 187 8.96 4.80 -11.38
N VAL A 188 9.88 5.72 -11.13
CA VAL A 188 10.75 6.36 -12.12
C VAL A 188 12.18 5.97 -11.76
N VAL A 189 12.90 5.38 -12.71
CA VAL A 189 14.25 4.86 -12.49
C VAL A 189 15.24 5.57 -13.41
N ILE A 190 16.22 6.21 -12.82
CA ILE A 190 17.38 6.79 -13.50
C ILE A 190 18.61 5.99 -13.10
N ALA A 191 18.97 5.02 -13.91
CA ALA A 191 20.11 4.15 -13.66
C ALA A 191 21.43 4.89 -13.97
N LEU A 192 22.36 4.86 -13.03
CA LEU A 192 23.54 5.72 -13.01
C LEU A 192 24.83 4.88 -13.13
N PRO A 193 25.36 4.64 -14.35
CA PRO A 193 26.64 3.98 -14.52
C PRO A 193 27.71 4.62 -13.65
N GLN A 194 28.44 3.76 -12.94
CA GLN A 194 29.38 4.15 -11.89
C GLN A 194 30.42 5.17 -12.36
N ASP A 195 30.97 5.03 -13.56
CA ASP A 195 31.94 5.93 -14.15
C ASP A 195 31.33 7.26 -14.63
N VAL A 196 30.11 7.22 -15.16
CA VAL A 196 29.43 8.40 -15.71
C VAL A 196 29.01 9.37 -14.61
N GLN A 197 28.69 8.89 -13.39
CA GLN A 197 28.35 9.77 -12.26
C GLN A 197 29.37 10.87 -12.01
N SER A 198 30.65 10.58 -12.23
CA SER A 198 31.79 11.50 -12.02
C SER A 198 32.18 12.29 -13.26
N HIS A 199 31.58 12.05 -14.42
CA HIS A 199 31.88 12.81 -15.63
C HIS A 199 31.27 14.21 -15.55
N ALA A 200 32.11 15.22 -15.89
CA ALA A 200 31.69 16.61 -15.89
C ALA A 200 31.19 17.06 -17.26
N PHE A 201 30.20 17.94 -17.26
CA PHE A 201 29.62 18.57 -18.46
C PHE A 201 29.30 20.04 -18.17
N ASP A 202 29.30 20.87 -19.20
CA ASP A 202 28.95 22.29 -19.11
C ASP A 202 27.44 22.46 -19.32
N TYR A 203 26.68 22.31 -18.23
CA TYR A 203 25.20 22.41 -18.26
C TYR A 203 24.75 23.86 -18.39
N PRO A 204 23.67 24.15 -19.15
CA PRO A 204 23.02 25.46 -19.11
C PRO A 204 22.57 25.80 -17.67
N VAL A 205 22.82 27.03 -17.21
CA VAL A 205 22.42 27.45 -15.84
C VAL A 205 20.92 27.37 -15.66
N GLU A 206 20.16 27.65 -16.70
CA GLU A 206 18.69 27.59 -16.74
C GLU A 206 18.14 26.18 -16.47
N PHE A 207 18.93 25.12 -16.67
CA PHE A 207 18.53 23.74 -16.36
C PHE A 207 18.26 23.56 -14.86
N PHE A 208 18.93 24.33 -14.02
CA PHE A 208 18.81 24.25 -12.56
C PHE A 208 17.88 25.32 -11.97
N ALA A 209 17.16 26.07 -12.83
CA ALA A 209 16.15 26.99 -12.35
C ALA A 209 15.00 26.24 -11.65
N GLU A 210 14.41 26.87 -10.64
CA GLU A 210 13.20 26.34 -10.03
C GLU A 210 12.12 26.11 -11.10
N ARG A 211 11.45 24.96 -10.98
CA ARG A 211 10.38 24.58 -11.91
C ARG A 211 9.20 24.04 -11.15
N ASP A 212 8.02 24.52 -11.52
CA ASP A 212 6.73 24.10 -10.98
C ASP A 212 6.14 22.98 -11.85
N TRP A 213 5.84 21.85 -11.24
CA TRP A 213 5.15 20.71 -11.83
C TRP A 213 3.71 20.71 -11.34
N ILE A 214 2.78 21.03 -12.23
CA ILE A 214 1.37 21.09 -11.89
C ILE A 214 0.79 19.68 -11.87
N ILE A 215 0.35 19.21 -10.70
CA ILE A 215 -0.43 17.97 -10.55
C ILE A 215 -1.85 18.29 -11.01
N ARG A 216 -2.17 17.85 -12.21
CA ARG A 216 -3.42 18.20 -12.87
C ARG A 216 -4.61 17.45 -12.29
N ARG A 217 -5.77 18.13 -12.29
CA ARG A 217 -7.08 17.52 -12.06
C ARG A 217 -7.88 17.56 -13.37
N PRO A 218 -7.88 16.48 -14.19
CA PRO A 218 -8.67 16.41 -15.41
C PRO A 218 -10.15 16.67 -15.12
N THR A 219 -10.77 17.55 -15.91
CA THR A 219 -12.21 17.82 -15.83
C THR A 219 -12.99 16.80 -16.65
N PRO A 220 -14.19 16.37 -16.19
CA PRO A 220 -15.01 15.45 -16.94
C PRO A 220 -15.63 16.09 -18.18
N GLU A 221 -15.91 15.29 -19.19
CA GLU A 221 -16.79 15.65 -20.29
C GLU A 221 -18.25 15.70 -19.80
N VAL A 222 -19.00 16.70 -20.27
CA VAL A 222 -20.37 16.93 -19.80
C VAL A 222 -21.30 15.76 -20.13
N ASP A 223 -21.14 15.17 -21.31
CA ASP A 223 -21.99 14.07 -21.76
C ASP A 223 -21.71 12.77 -21.00
N GLU A 224 -20.45 12.52 -20.57
CA GLU A 224 -20.10 11.40 -19.71
C GLU A 224 -20.77 11.52 -18.33
N ILE A 225 -20.74 12.72 -17.73
CA ILE A 225 -21.42 12.97 -16.43
C ILE A 225 -22.92 12.79 -16.55
N LYS A 226 -23.56 13.29 -17.61
CA LYS A 226 -24.99 13.11 -17.84
C LYS A 226 -25.36 11.63 -18.03
N ALA A 227 -24.53 10.86 -18.73
CA ALA A 227 -24.75 9.43 -18.91
C ALA A 227 -24.74 8.70 -17.57
N VAL A 228 -23.74 8.95 -16.72
CA VAL A 228 -23.65 8.33 -15.38
C VAL A 228 -24.80 8.81 -14.48
N ALA A 229 -25.16 10.10 -14.51
CA ALA A 229 -26.32 10.61 -13.77
C ALA A 229 -27.64 9.94 -14.20
N ALA A 230 -27.83 9.71 -15.51
CA ALA A 230 -29.00 9.00 -16.01
C ALA A 230 -29.04 7.55 -15.54
N MET A 231 -27.90 6.85 -15.50
CA MET A 231 -27.81 5.48 -14.96
C MET A 231 -28.19 5.45 -13.48
N ILE A 232 -27.67 6.39 -12.67
CA ILE A 232 -27.99 6.50 -11.24
C ILE A 232 -29.50 6.73 -11.03
N LYS A 233 -30.09 7.67 -11.77
CA LYS A 233 -31.52 7.97 -11.66
C LYS A 233 -32.43 6.80 -12.07
N ALA A 234 -31.96 5.93 -12.96
CA ALA A 234 -32.70 4.76 -13.40
C ALA A 234 -32.55 3.56 -12.46
N ALA A 235 -31.51 3.53 -11.62
CA ALA A 235 -31.21 2.45 -10.73
C ALA A 235 -32.17 2.41 -9.52
N LYS A 236 -32.50 1.21 -9.08
CA LYS A 236 -33.30 0.96 -7.88
C LYS A 236 -32.43 0.64 -6.66
N LYS A 237 -31.27 0.04 -6.90
CA LYS A 237 -30.32 -0.41 -5.87
C LYS A 237 -28.88 0.03 -6.23
N PRO A 238 -28.64 1.35 -6.40
CA PRO A 238 -27.30 1.81 -6.72
C PRO A 238 -26.36 1.69 -5.51
N VAL A 239 -25.07 1.43 -5.76
CA VAL A 239 -24.00 1.44 -4.76
C VAL A 239 -22.80 2.19 -5.34
N ILE A 240 -22.16 3.06 -4.55
CA ILE A 240 -20.87 3.66 -4.87
C ILE A 240 -19.77 2.84 -4.22
N VAL A 241 -18.68 2.57 -4.97
CA VAL A 241 -17.46 1.95 -4.46
C VAL A 241 -16.31 2.95 -4.51
N ALA A 242 -15.92 3.45 -3.34
CA ALA A 242 -14.86 4.44 -3.19
C ALA A 242 -13.48 3.79 -3.12
N GLY A 243 -12.54 4.27 -3.94
CA GLY A 243 -11.14 3.83 -3.92
C GLY A 243 -10.17 4.92 -3.50
N GLY A 244 -8.86 4.62 -3.56
CA GLY A 244 -7.78 5.53 -3.19
C GLY A 244 -7.76 6.86 -3.96
N GLY A 245 -8.39 6.93 -5.13
CA GLY A 245 -8.54 8.17 -5.90
C GLY A 245 -9.29 9.26 -5.14
N ILE A 246 -10.18 8.91 -4.21
CA ILE A 246 -10.86 9.87 -3.32
C ILE A 246 -9.84 10.62 -2.46
N HIS A 247 -8.90 9.90 -1.84
CA HIS A 247 -7.85 10.51 -1.01
C HIS A 247 -6.91 11.40 -1.82
N TYR A 248 -6.47 10.92 -3.00
CA TYR A 248 -5.50 11.65 -3.82
C TYR A 248 -6.08 12.90 -4.47
N SER A 249 -7.38 12.89 -4.78
CA SER A 249 -8.08 14.06 -5.29
C SER A 249 -8.59 14.99 -4.19
N GLY A 250 -8.64 14.53 -2.93
CA GLY A 250 -9.28 15.26 -1.83
C GLY A 250 -10.79 15.37 -2.01
N ALA A 251 -11.43 14.32 -2.54
CA ALA A 251 -12.84 14.31 -2.96
C ALA A 251 -13.81 13.83 -1.87
N THR A 252 -13.34 13.65 -0.62
CA THR A 252 -14.20 13.27 0.51
C THR A 252 -15.43 14.17 0.65
N PRO A 253 -15.33 15.52 0.63
CA PRO A 253 -16.50 16.38 0.76
C PRO A 253 -17.52 16.19 -0.36
N GLU A 254 -17.08 16.03 -1.61
CA GLU A 254 -17.95 15.83 -2.76
C GLU A 254 -18.63 14.46 -2.75
N LEU A 255 -17.93 13.42 -2.31
CA LEU A 255 -18.48 12.08 -2.14
C LEU A 255 -19.54 12.06 -1.04
N GLU A 256 -19.25 12.64 0.12
CA GLU A 256 -20.18 12.77 1.23
C GLU A 256 -21.41 13.59 0.85
N ALA A 257 -21.23 14.70 0.12
CA ALA A 257 -22.34 15.52 -0.35
C ALA A 257 -23.32 14.72 -1.24
N ILE A 258 -22.82 13.88 -2.14
CA ILE A 258 -23.65 12.99 -2.95
C ILE A 258 -24.37 11.98 -2.05
N ALA A 259 -23.65 11.29 -1.16
CA ALA A 259 -24.22 10.26 -0.32
C ALA A 259 -25.29 10.82 0.64
N HIS A 260 -25.07 11.99 1.24
CA HIS A 260 -26.05 12.65 2.09
C HIS A 260 -27.29 13.14 1.33
N ALA A 261 -27.08 13.71 0.11
CA ALA A 261 -28.19 14.24 -0.68
C ALA A 261 -29.08 13.12 -1.26
N THR A 262 -28.50 11.99 -1.63
CA THR A 262 -29.17 10.94 -2.39
C THR A 262 -29.50 9.69 -1.58
N GLY A 263 -28.79 9.46 -0.46
CA GLY A 263 -28.86 8.22 0.31
C GLY A 263 -28.21 7.02 -0.39
N ILE A 264 -27.43 7.21 -1.47
CA ILE A 264 -26.73 6.13 -2.16
C ILE A 264 -25.70 5.50 -1.21
N PRO A 265 -25.74 4.17 -1.00
CA PRO A 265 -24.77 3.49 -0.16
C PRO A 265 -23.34 3.59 -0.72
N VAL A 266 -22.35 3.78 0.17
CA VAL A 266 -20.94 3.90 -0.18
C VAL A 266 -20.13 2.81 0.50
N ALA A 267 -19.49 1.95 -0.28
CA ALA A 267 -18.50 0.96 0.16
C ALA A 267 -17.08 1.45 -0.13
N GLU A 268 -16.12 1.00 0.66
CA GLU A 268 -14.71 1.39 0.56
C GLU A 268 -13.82 0.19 0.21
N THR A 269 -13.00 0.33 -0.83
CA THR A 269 -11.92 -0.64 -1.07
C THR A 269 -10.79 -0.45 -0.05
N PHE A 270 -9.79 -1.34 0.01
CA PHE A 270 -8.61 -1.15 0.86
C PHE A 270 -7.93 0.21 0.63
N GLY A 271 -7.77 0.60 -0.62
CA GLY A 271 -7.19 1.90 -0.95
C GLY A 271 -8.10 3.08 -0.64
N GLY A 272 -9.40 2.84 -0.50
CA GLY A 272 -10.41 3.84 -0.19
C GLY A 272 -10.79 3.92 1.29
N LYS A 273 -10.25 3.06 2.15
CA LYS A 273 -10.57 3.06 3.60
C LYS A 273 -10.35 4.44 4.21
N GLY A 274 -11.40 4.99 4.83
CA GLY A 274 -11.42 6.35 5.36
C GLY A 274 -11.77 7.43 4.31
N ALA A 275 -12.27 7.06 3.14
CA ALA A 275 -12.82 8.02 2.16
C ALA A 275 -14.03 8.77 2.71
N ILE A 276 -14.76 8.20 3.66
CA ILE A 276 -15.87 8.79 4.38
C ILE A 276 -15.40 9.19 5.77
N GLN A 277 -15.56 10.47 6.12
CA GLN A 277 -15.21 11.03 7.44
C GLN A 277 -16.44 11.36 8.28
N ASN A 278 -17.57 11.72 7.63
CA ASN A 278 -18.84 12.02 8.26
C ASN A 278 -19.88 10.96 7.83
N PRO A 279 -19.91 9.79 8.49
CA PRO A 279 -20.74 8.67 8.06
C PRO A 279 -22.22 8.92 8.31
N GLY A 280 -23.06 8.31 7.45
CA GLY A 280 -24.48 8.17 7.63
C GLY A 280 -24.89 6.68 7.59
N PRO A 281 -26.20 6.36 7.68
CA PRO A 281 -26.68 4.99 7.62
C PRO A 281 -26.40 4.29 6.27
N TRP A 282 -25.98 5.05 5.26
CA TRP A 282 -25.56 4.62 3.94
C TRP A 282 -24.07 4.18 3.85
N HIS A 283 -23.28 4.31 4.93
CA HIS A 283 -21.85 3.96 4.89
C HIS A 283 -21.64 2.45 5.10
N LEU A 284 -21.34 1.71 4.03
CA LEU A 284 -21.21 0.26 4.00
C LEU A 284 -19.87 -0.29 4.53
N ARG A 285 -18.86 0.54 4.74
CA ARG A 285 -17.52 0.11 5.15
C ARG A 285 -16.82 -0.71 4.05
N GLY A 286 -16.03 -1.73 4.44
CA GLY A 286 -15.18 -2.49 3.54
C GLY A 286 -15.91 -3.39 2.55
N ILE A 287 -15.44 -3.41 1.29
CA ILE A 287 -15.88 -4.31 0.22
C ILE A 287 -14.78 -5.32 -0.13
N GLY A 288 -15.16 -6.41 -0.76
CA GLY A 288 -14.25 -7.44 -1.29
C GLY A 288 -14.10 -8.64 -0.37
N LEU A 289 -13.04 -9.43 -0.61
CA LEU A 289 -12.77 -10.66 0.13
C LEU A 289 -12.70 -10.44 1.65
N GLU A 290 -12.10 -9.33 2.07
CA GLU A 290 -12.02 -8.93 3.48
C GLU A 290 -13.01 -7.78 3.82
N GLY A 291 -14.10 -7.69 3.07
CA GLY A 291 -15.24 -6.83 3.41
C GLY A 291 -16.08 -7.40 4.53
N THR A 292 -17.13 -6.64 4.91
CA THR A 292 -18.08 -7.14 5.91
C THR A 292 -19.14 -8.06 5.27
N PRO A 293 -19.69 -9.03 6.00
CA PRO A 293 -20.80 -9.87 5.49
C PRO A 293 -21.98 -9.04 4.99
N GLN A 294 -22.35 -8.00 5.73
CA GLN A 294 -23.48 -7.14 5.42
C GLN A 294 -23.25 -6.30 4.16
N THR A 295 -22.03 -5.77 3.98
CA THR A 295 -21.66 -5.08 2.73
C THR A 295 -21.74 -6.04 1.54
N ARG A 296 -21.33 -7.30 1.71
CA ARG A 296 -21.43 -8.32 0.67
C ARG A 296 -22.88 -8.52 0.22
N ILE A 297 -23.84 -8.61 1.17
CA ILE A 297 -25.27 -8.76 0.85
C ILE A 297 -25.75 -7.56 0.03
N VAL A 298 -25.51 -6.34 0.49
CA VAL A 298 -25.94 -5.11 -0.20
C VAL A 298 -25.37 -5.05 -1.62
N VAL A 299 -24.06 -5.31 -1.78
CA VAL A 299 -23.41 -5.25 -3.10
C VAL A 299 -23.91 -6.34 -4.05
N SER A 300 -24.23 -7.54 -3.53
CA SER A 300 -24.75 -8.63 -4.35
C SER A 300 -26.11 -8.35 -4.96
N GLU A 301 -26.91 -7.53 -4.28
CA GLU A 301 -28.26 -7.14 -4.73
C GLU A 301 -28.25 -5.90 -5.65
N ALA A 302 -27.14 -5.19 -5.74
CA ALA A 302 -27.05 -3.93 -6.49
C ALA A 302 -27.37 -4.12 -7.99
N ASP A 303 -28.12 -3.19 -8.56
CA ASP A 303 -28.40 -3.11 -10.00
C ASP A 303 -27.50 -2.10 -10.73
N LEU A 304 -26.77 -1.26 -9.97
CA LEU A 304 -25.74 -0.34 -10.47
C LEU A 304 -24.60 -0.22 -9.46
N ILE A 305 -23.37 -0.43 -9.92
CA ILE A 305 -22.15 -0.15 -9.20
C ILE A 305 -21.45 1.06 -9.85
N VAL A 306 -21.28 2.14 -9.09
CA VAL A 306 -20.50 3.32 -9.51
C VAL A 306 -19.16 3.30 -8.80
N HIS A 307 -18.09 2.87 -9.47
CA HIS A 307 -16.79 2.83 -8.83
C HIS A 307 -15.97 4.10 -9.09
N VAL A 308 -15.45 4.71 -8.03
CA VAL A 308 -14.80 6.02 -8.05
C VAL A 308 -13.36 5.92 -7.56
N GLY A 309 -12.41 6.20 -8.45
CA GLY A 309 -10.98 6.22 -8.12
C GLY A 309 -10.43 4.88 -7.64
N THR A 310 -10.99 3.76 -8.11
CA THR A 310 -10.53 2.40 -7.81
C THR A 310 -10.22 1.61 -9.08
N ARG A 311 -9.38 0.60 -8.95
CA ARG A 311 -9.03 -0.31 -10.06
C ARG A 311 -10.00 -1.48 -10.20
N MET A 312 -10.91 -1.69 -9.25
CA MET A 312 -11.80 -2.86 -9.21
C MET A 312 -11.05 -4.17 -9.48
N GLY A 313 -9.92 -4.35 -8.75
CA GLY A 313 -9.08 -5.53 -8.88
C GLY A 313 -9.72 -6.78 -8.28
N ASP A 314 -9.04 -7.90 -8.46
CA ASP A 314 -9.49 -9.23 -8.06
C ASP A 314 -9.97 -9.31 -6.62
N PHE A 315 -9.23 -8.72 -5.70
CA PHE A 315 -9.55 -8.73 -4.27
C PHE A 315 -10.82 -7.95 -3.92
N ALA A 316 -11.06 -6.82 -4.60
CA ALA A 316 -12.27 -6.01 -4.37
C ALA A 316 -13.52 -6.62 -5.02
N THR A 317 -13.36 -7.46 -6.05
CA THR A 317 -14.47 -8.08 -6.79
C THR A 317 -14.69 -9.55 -6.44
N GLY A 318 -13.82 -10.13 -5.59
CA GLY A 318 -13.84 -11.56 -5.31
C GLY A 318 -13.78 -12.39 -6.59
N SER A 319 -12.74 -12.16 -7.39
CA SER A 319 -12.59 -12.79 -8.71
C SER A 319 -13.87 -12.73 -9.56
N GLN A 320 -14.52 -11.56 -9.58
CA GLN A 320 -15.79 -11.29 -10.29
C GLN A 320 -17.01 -12.07 -9.75
N SER A 321 -16.95 -12.59 -8.52
CA SER A 321 -18.05 -13.37 -7.91
C SER A 321 -18.92 -12.57 -6.94
N MET A 322 -18.63 -11.27 -6.73
CA MET A 322 -19.38 -10.46 -5.75
C MET A 322 -20.74 -9.97 -6.22
N PHE A 323 -20.98 -9.90 -7.52
CA PHE A 323 -22.14 -9.24 -8.11
C PHE A 323 -23.14 -10.30 -8.56
N ASP A 324 -24.05 -10.71 -7.66
CA ASP A 324 -24.97 -11.83 -7.95
C ASP A 324 -26.14 -11.41 -8.84
N ASN A 325 -26.51 -10.11 -8.84
CA ASN A 325 -27.56 -9.60 -9.71
C ASN A 325 -27.16 -9.75 -11.20
N PRO A 326 -27.91 -10.49 -12.01
CA PRO A 326 -27.57 -10.70 -13.41
C PRO A 326 -27.69 -9.43 -14.28
N ASP A 327 -28.46 -8.45 -13.82
CA ASP A 327 -28.71 -7.20 -14.54
C ASP A 327 -27.83 -6.04 -14.04
N VAL A 328 -26.83 -6.32 -13.19
CA VAL A 328 -25.95 -5.30 -12.65
C VAL A 328 -25.22 -4.54 -13.77
N LYS A 329 -25.24 -3.23 -13.68
CA LYS A 329 -24.49 -2.32 -14.56
C LYS A 329 -23.36 -1.66 -13.81
N PHE A 330 -22.35 -1.22 -14.57
CA PHE A 330 -21.19 -0.54 -13.99
C PHE A 330 -21.03 0.85 -14.60
N ALA A 331 -20.72 1.82 -13.75
CA ALA A 331 -20.24 3.14 -14.13
C ALA A 331 -18.94 3.43 -13.39
N SER A 332 -18.09 4.27 -13.96
CA SER A 332 -16.76 4.55 -13.44
C SER A 332 -16.42 6.02 -13.48
N ILE A 333 -15.72 6.50 -12.45
CA ILE A 333 -15.02 7.79 -12.45
C ILE A 333 -13.56 7.50 -12.13
N ASN A 334 -12.66 7.70 -13.10
CA ASN A 334 -11.24 7.41 -12.92
C ASN A 334 -10.35 8.34 -13.77
N VAL A 335 -9.22 8.77 -13.24
CA VAL A 335 -8.21 9.53 -14.02
C VAL A 335 -7.49 8.67 -15.06
N CYS A 336 -7.54 7.35 -14.91
CA CYS A 336 -6.92 6.37 -15.79
C CYS A 336 -8.00 5.57 -16.51
N GLU A 337 -8.13 5.77 -17.81
CA GLU A 337 -9.10 5.09 -18.67
C GLU A 337 -8.98 3.56 -18.56
N HIS A 338 -7.74 3.03 -18.57
CA HIS A 338 -7.48 1.59 -18.43
C HIS A 338 -8.16 0.95 -17.20
N ASP A 339 -8.23 1.68 -16.09
CA ASP A 339 -8.96 1.18 -14.90
C ASP A 339 -10.45 1.52 -14.96
N GLY A 340 -10.81 2.59 -15.64
CA GLY A 340 -12.19 3.04 -15.79
C GLY A 340 -13.07 2.07 -16.55
N ILE A 341 -12.58 1.50 -17.63
CA ILE A 341 -13.35 0.61 -18.54
C ILE A 341 -13.59 -0.81 -18.00
N LYS A 342 -12.98 -1.16 -16.88
CA LYS A 342 -13.15 -2.50 -16.29
C LYS A 342 -14.61 -2.80 -15.99
N GLN A 343 -14.98 -4.05 -16.02
CA GLN A 343 -16.36 -4.56 -15.89
C GLN A 343 -17.33 -3.96 -16.94
N GLY A 344 -16.86 -3.53 -18.11
CA GLY A 344 -17.70 -2.91 -19.13
C GLY A 344 -18.35 -1.60 -18.67
N ALA A 345 -17.72 -0.87 -17.76
CA ALA A 345 -18.29 0.32 -17.14
C ALA A 345 -18.45 1.49 -18.13
N THR A 346 -19.56 2.22 -18.02
CA THR A 346 -19.68 3.57 -18.59
C THR A 346 -18.75 4.50 -17.82
N THR A 347 -17.70 4.99 -18.50
CA THR A 347 -16.55 5.63 -17.86
C THR A 347 -16.57 7.15 -18.03
N VAL A 348 -16.29 7.85 -16.93
CA VAL A 348 -15.90 9.26 -16.87
C VAL A 348 -14.40 9.32 -16.63
N VAL A 349 -13.63 9.78 -17.62
CA VAL A 349 -12.16 9.92 -17.49
C VAL A 349 -11.81 11.26 -16.89
N ALA A 350 -11.81 11.35 -15.54
CA ALA A 350 -11.61 12.62 -14.83
C ALA A 350 -11.07 12.43 -13.41
N ASP A 351 -10.63 13.54 -12.80
CA ASP A 351 -10.35 13.62 -11.37
C ASP A 351 -11.65 13.43 -10.57
N ALA A 352 -11.59 12.62 -9.51
CA ALA A 352 -12.77 12.26 -8.72
C ALA A 352 -13.46 13.51 -8.11
N LYS A 353 -12.69 14.49 -7.58
CA LYS A 353 -13.24 15.72 -7.02
C LYS A 353 -14.02 16.52 -8.06
N LYS A 354 -13.43 16.69 -9.25
CA LYS A 354 -14.06 17.44 -10.36
C LYS A 354 -15.30 16.75 -10.89
N ALA A 355 -15.23 15.42 -11.03
CA ALA A 355 -16.36 14.63 -11.54
C ALA A 355 -17.52 14.55 -10.55
N LEU A 356 -17.25 14.31 -9.26
CA LEU A 356 -18.31 14.26 -8.24
C LEU A 356 -18.97 15.62 -8.04
N ALA A 357 -18.19 16.73 -8.08
CA ALA A 357 -18.74 18.09 -8.05
C ALA A 357 -19.64 18.39 -9.24
N ALA A 358 -19.32 17.85 -10.44
CA ALA A 358 -20.17 18.00 -11.63
C ALA A 358 -21.38 17.05 -11.61
N LEU A 359 -21.27 15.89 -10.99
CA LEU A 359 -22.34 14.89 -10.92
C LEU A 359 -23.47 15.30 -9.98
N LEU A 360 -23.18 15.90 -8.84
CA LEU A 360 -24.17 16.26 -7.82
C LEU A 360 -25.33 17.09 -8.37
N PRO A 361 -25.12 18.22 -9.09
CA PRO A 361 -26.22 18.99 -9.67
C PRO A 361 -27.02 18.23 -10.73
N GLU A 362 -26.38 17.31 -11.49
CA GLU A 362 -27.08 16.49 -12.47
C GLU A 362 -28.03 15.46 -11.80
N LEU A 363 -27.78 15.07 -10.56
CA LEU A 363 -28.69 14.20 -9.80
C LEU A 363 -29.98 14.94 -9.37
N GLY A 364 -29.94 16.25 -9.18
CA GLY A 364 -31.09 17.07 -8.81
C GLY A 364 -31.69 16.65 -7.47
N SER A 365 -33.01 16.34 -7.45
CA SER A 365 -33.73 15.88 -6.26
C SER A 365 -33.78 14.34 -6.15
N TYR A 366 -32.94 13.62 -6.87
CA TYR A 366 -32.93 12.15 -6.80
C TYR A 366 -32.55 11.68 -5.40
N THR A 367 -33.32 10.71 -4.90
CA THR A 367 -32.99 9.90 -3.71
C THR A 367 -33.19 8.43 -4.03
N VAL A 368 -32.43 7.57 -3.39
CA VAL A 368 -32.65 6.13 -3.54
C VAL A 368 -34.05 5.71 -3.04
N PRO A 369 -34.63 4.61 -3.55
CA PRO A 369 -35.90 4.08 -3.03
C PRO A 369 -35.86 3.87 -1.50
N ALA A 370 -36.93 4.22 -0.81
CA ALA A 370 -36.96 4.21 0.65
C ALA A 370 -36.76 2.79 1.25
N ASP A 371 -37.24 1.77 0.56
CA ASP A 371 -37.06 0.36 0.93
C ASP A 371 -35.58 -0.05 0.82
N TRP A 372 -34.87 0.43 -0.20
CA TRP A 372 -33.44 0.20 -0.33
C TRP A 372 -32.66 0.89 0.78
N ALA A 373 -32.90 2.19 1.03
CA ALA A 373 -32.25 2.92 2.13
C ALA A 373 -32.49 2.24 3.49
N LYS A 374 -33.72 1.77 3.76
CA LYS A 374 -34.07 1.05 4.97
C LYS A 374 -33.32 -0.27 5.10
N SER A 375 -33.28 -1.09 4.04
CA SER A 375 -32.55 -2.35 4.03
C SER A 375 -31.07 -2.18 4.30
N VAL A 376 -30.44 -1.15 3.70
CA VAL A 376 -29.03 -0.82 3.93
C VAL A 376 -28.78 -0.43 5.39
N ALA A 377 -29.62 0.44 5.96
CA ALA A 377 -29.47 0.88 7.35
C ALA A 377 -29.58 -0.29 8.33
N GLU A 378 -30.58 -1.18 8.15
CA GLU A 378 -30.77 -2.37 8.99
C GLU A 378 -29.55 -3.31 8.93
N ARG A 379 -28.97 -3.53 7.72
CA ARG A 379 -27.73 -4.31 7.56
C ARG A 379 -26.56 -3.69 8.28
N MET A 380 -26.42 -2.37 8.23
CA MET A 380 -25.32 -1.70 8.90
C MET A 380 -25.47 -1.70 10.43
N GLU A 381 -26.68 -1.58 10.95
CA GLU A 381 -26.96 -1.75 12.38
C GLU A 381 -26.61 -3.16 12.87
N GLU A 382 -26.97 -4.19 12.10
CA GLU A 382 -26.58 -5.58 12.37
C GLU A 382 -25.04 -5.72 12.43
N TRP A 383 -24.31 -5.16 11.45
CA TRP A 383 -22.84 -5.19 11.47
C TRP A 383 -22.24 -4.49 12.69
N TRP A 384 -22.78 -3.33 13.06
CA TRP A 384 -22.30 -2.61 14.23
C TRP A 384 -22.46 -3.40 15.53
N SER A 385 -23.54 -4.15 15.67
CA SER A 385 -23.76 -5.04 16.80
C SER A 385 -22.72 -6.16 16.85
N ILE A 386 -22.52 -6.87 15.73
CA ILE A 386 -21.51 -7.93 15.60
C ILE A 386 -20.11 -7.38 15.88
N ARG A 387 -19.78 -6.24 15.29
CA ARG A 387 -18.49 -5.59 15.50
C ARG A 387 -18.24 -5.25 16.96
N ALA A 388 -19.23 -4.66 17.64
CA ALA A 388 -19.09 -4.27 19.04
C ALA A 388 -18.77 -5.47 19.94
N GLU A 389 -19.46 -6.60 19.73
CA GLU A 389 -19.22 -7.84 20.46
C GLU A 389 -17.79 -8.37 20.24
N HIS A 390 -17.33 -8.44 19.00
CA HIS A 390 -15.98 -8.96 18.68
C HIS A 390 -14.83 -8.05 19.14
N LEU A 391 -15.05 -6.74 19.27
CA LEU A 391 -14.04 -5.79 19.70
C LEU A 391 -13.98 -5.59 21.21
N ASP A 392 -14.96 -6.10 21.95
CA ASP A 392 -15.03 -5.94 23.40
C ASP A 392 -13.98 -6.82 24.11
N SER A 393 -12.94 -6.17 24.61
CA SER A 393 -11.86 -6.84 25.35
C SER A 393 -12.24 -7.31 26.75
N SER A 394 -13.44 -7.00 27.24
CA SER A 394 -13.98 -7.54 28.50
C SER A 394 -14.58 -8.95 28.35
N ILE A 395 -14.84 -9.38 27.10
CA ILE A 395 -15.36 -10.72 26.79
C ILE A 395 -14.18 -11.68 26.69
N GLU A 396 -14.12 -12.66 27.60
CA GLU A 396 -13.11 -13.71 27.53
C GLU A 396 -13.36 -14.61 26.31
N PHE A 397 -12.34 -14.81 25.50
CA PHE A 397 -12.41 -15.67 24.33
C PHE A 397 -12.03 -17.12 24.71
N ASP A 398 -12.95 -18.04 24.54
CA ASP A 398 -12.69 -19.48 24.79
C ASP A 398 -11.96 -20.10 23.59
N GLN A 399 -10.64 -20.24 23.72
CA GLN A 399 -9.77 -20.84 22.70
C GLN A 399 -10.16 -22.30 22.37
N SER A 400 -10.81 -23.03 23.31
CA SER A 400 -11.23 -24.42 23.07
C SER A 400 -12.34 -24.56 22.02
N THR A 401 -13.01 -23.46 21.69
CA THR A 401 -14.05 -23.45 20.65
C THR A 401 -13.49 -23.44 19.22
N LEU A 402 -12.17 -23.20 19.06
CA LEU A 402 -11.54 -23.18 17.75
C LEU A 402 -11.13 -24.61 17.33
N PRO A 403 -11.48 -25.05 16.12
CA PRO A 403 -11.01 -26.32 15.62
C PRO A 403 -9.49 -26.32 15.47
N ASP A 404 -8.86 -27.43 15.86
CA ASP A 404 -7.40 -27.65 15.76
C ASP A 404 -6.54 -26.60 16.50
N SER A 405 -7.09 -25.94 17.54
CA SER A 405 -6.34 -24.99 18.34
C SER A 405 -5.56 -25.68 19.46
N GLU A 406 -4.28 -25.38 19.55
CA GLU A 406 -3.49 -25.68 20.74
C GLU A 406 -3.61 -24.51 21.72
N PRO A 407 -3.59 -24.75 23.03
CA PRO A 407 -3.55 -23.70 24.03
C PRO A 407 -2.33 -22.81 23.83
N THR A 408 -2.53 -21.50 23.75
CA THR A 408 -1.46 -20.50 23.68
C THR A 408 -1.54 -19.57 24.87
N ASP A 409 -0.49 -18.75 25.08
CA ASP A 409 -0.49 -17.67 26.08
C ASP A 409 -1.21 -16.40 25.59
N ALA A 410 -2.02 -16.52 24.54
CA ALA A 410 -2.79 -15.42 23.96
C ALA A 410 -3.75 -14.81 24.98
N ILE A 411 -3.74 -13.47 25.04
CA ILE A 411 -4.55 -12.70 25.99
C ILE A 411 -5.76 -12.05 25.31
N LEU A 412 -5.76 -11.91 23.98
CA LEU A 412 -6.78 -11.25 23.19
C LEU A 412 -6.94 -11.93 21.85
N THR A 413 -8.09 -11.77 21.25
CA THR A 413 -8.22 -11.96 19.79
C THR A 413 -7.64 -10.74 19.06
N GLN A 414 -7.28 -10.91 17.78
CA GLN A 414 -6.83 -9.78 16.94
C GLN A 414 -7.91 -8.69 16.83
N ALA A 415 -9.20 -9.06 16.83
CA ALA A 415 -10.32 -8.12 16.82
C ALA A 415 -10.38 -7.28 18.11
N GLN A 416 -10.24 -7.91 19.28
CA GLN A 416 -10.19 -7.19 20.56
C GLN A 416 -8.99 -6.24 20.64
N LEU A 417 -7.83 -6.64 20.11
CA LEU A 417 -6.67 -5.76 19.99
C LEU A 417 -6.96 -4.53 19.11
N ILE A 418 -7.67 -4.72 18.00
CA ILE A 418 -8.15 -3.61 17.16
C ILE A 418 -9.10 -2.70 17.96
N GLY A 419 -9.96 -3.27 18.79
CA GLY A 419 -10.84 -2.53 19.70
C GLY A 419 -10.06 -1.59 20.63
N LEU A 420 -9.03 -2.09 21.30
CA LEU A 420 -8.17 -1.29 22.19
C LEU A 420 -7.37 -0.21 21.42
N MET A 421 -6.86 -0.53 20.24
CA MET A 421 -6.23 0.47 19.38
C MET A 421 -7.21 1.57 18.94
N GLN A 422 -8.46 1.21 18.63
CA GLN A 422 -9.52 2.16 18.26
C GLN A 422 -9.90 3.05 19.44
N GLU A 423 -10.09 2.48 20.64
CA GLU A 423 -10.43 3.18 21.88
C GLU A 423 -9.41 4.27 22.22
N THR A 424 -8.12 3.96 22.07
CA THR A 424 -7.02 4.89 22.38
C THR A 424 -6.68 5.85 21.23
N SER A 425 -7.35 5.74 20.06
CA SER A 425 -7.10 6.60 18.90
C SER A 425 -7.83 7.93 18.99
N ARG A 426 -7.18 8.98 18.46
CA ARG A 426 -7.67 10.36 18.43
C ARG A 426 -7.75 10.89 17.00
N ASP A 427 -8.38 12.06 16.84
CA ASP A 427 -8.37 12.79 15.58
C ASP A 427 -6.93 13.03 15.09
N GLY A 428 -6.70 12.80 13.81
CA GLY A 428 -5.40 12.92 13.15
C GLY A 428 -4.47 11.72 13.31
N ASP A 429 -4.80 10.73 14.14
CA ASP A 429 -4.01 9.49 14.23
C ASP A 429 -4.10 8.67 12.93
N THR A 430 -3.00 8.02 12.58
CA THR A 430 -2.92 7.16 11.39
C THR A 430 -2.53 5.75 11.78
N ILE A 431 -3.37 4.76 11.42
CA ILE A 431 -3.01 3.35 11.48
C ILE A 431 -2.48 2.86 10.13
N ILE A 432 -1.44 2.04 10.16
CA ILE A 432 -0.74 1.52 8.97
C ILE A 432 -0.75 0.00 9.02
N THR A 433 -1.02 -0.63 7.89
CA THR A 433 -0.82 -2.07 7.68
C THR A 433 -0.76 -2.39 6.19
N ALA A 434 -0.25 -3.56 5.80
CA ALA A 434 -0.13 -3.94 4.40
C ALA A 434 -0.55 -5.37 4.11
N ALA A 435 0.05 -6.37 4.75
CA ALA A 435 -0.16 -7.77 4.39
C ALA A 435 -0.51 -8.66 5.60
N GLY A 436 -1.04 -9.84 5.32
CA GLY A 436 -1.43 -10.81 6.35
C GLY A 436 -2.84 -10.61 6.90
N GLY A 437 -3.09 -11.04 8.14
CA GLY A 437 -4.37 -10.92 8.85
C GLY A 437 -4.77 -9.49 9.23
N PRO A 438 -3.83 -8.66 9.75
CA PRO A 438 -4.13 -7.31 10.20
C PRO A 438 -4.90 -6.42 9.20
N PRO A 439 -4.54 -6.32 7.90
CA PRO A 439 -5.28 -5.48 6.97
C PRO A 439 -6.71 -5.94 6.72
N GLY A 440 -6.96 -7.25 6.70
CA GLY A 440 -8.29 -7.80 6.52
C GLY A 440 -9.23 -7.45 7.68
N ASP A 441 -8.75 -7.63 8.90
CA ASP A 441 -9.52 -7.29 10.09
C ASP A 441 -9.67 -5.78 10.28
N LEU A 442 -8.65 -4.97 9.94
CA LEU A 442 -8.80 -3.51 9.91
C LEU A 442 -9.82 -3.04 8.86
N GLN A 443 -9.89 -3.70 7.70
CA GLN A 443 -10.89 -3.37 6.67
C GLN A 443 -12.32 -3.54 7.18
N LYS A 444 -12.56 -4.57 8.00
CA LYS A 444 -13.86 -4.85 8.63
C LYS A 444 -14.12 -3.96 9.84
N ALA A 445 -13.16 -3.88 10.74
CA ALA A 445 -13.36 -3.43 12.11
C ALA A 445 -12.92 -1.99 12.40
N TRP A 446 -11.86 -1.49 11.74
CA TRP A 446 -11.37 -0.14 12.00
C TRP A 446 -12.33 0.93 11.52
N ASP A 447 -12.68 1.84 12.42
CA ASP A 447 -13.47 3.02 12.08
C ASP A 447 -12.55 4.21 11.74
N ALA A 448 -12.30 4.39 10.44
CA ALA A 448 -11.46 5.44 9.89
C ALA A 448 -12.24 6.76 9.66
N THR A 449 -13.17 7.10 10.53
CA THR A 449 -13.95 8.35 10.48
C THR A 449 -13.52 9.36 11.53
N GLN A 450 -14.09 10.55 11.53
CA GLN A 450 -13.83 11.59 12.53
C GLN A 450 -12.33 11.94 12.64
N GLY A 451 -11.68 12.16 11.49
CA GLY A 451 -10.27 12.57 11.40
C GLY A 451 -9.25 11.43 11.57
N ARG A 452 -9.66 10.23 11.93
CA ARG A 452 -8.76 9.08 11.97
C ARG A 452 -8.43 8.60 10.56
N HIS A 453 -7.16 8.32 10.31
CA HIS A 453 -6.68 7.90 9.00
C HIS A 453 -6.31 6.41 8.99
N CYS A 454 -6.42 5.81 7.81
CA CYS A 454 -6.00 4.44 7.58
C CYS A 454 -5.11 4.37 6.34
N HIS A 455 -3.88 3.91 6.54
CA HIS A 455 -2.90 3.75 5.47
C HIS A 455 -2.74 2.26 5.16
N LEU A 456 -3.60 1.76 4.28
CA LEU A 456 -3.56 0.38 3.81
C LEU A 456 -2.79 0.27 2.49
N GLU A 457 -1.75 -0.55 2.44
CA GLU A 457 -1.12 -0.98 1.20
C GLU A 457 -1.56 -2.42 0.92
N PHE A 458 -2.49 -2.59 0.01
CA PHE A 458 -2.97 -3.89 -0.42
C PHE A 458 -3.01 -4.06 -1.94
N GLY A 459 -2.60 -3.03 -2.67
CA GLY A 459 -2.57 -3.08 -4.13
C GLY A 459 -1.52 -4.02 -4.69
N PHE A 460 -0.42 -4.21 -3.96
CA PHE A 460 0.63 -5.19 -4.21
C PHE A 460 0.81 -6.16 -3.04
N SER A 461 0.32 -5.78 -1.85
CA SER A 461 0.29 -6.59 -0.63
C SER A 461 1.67 -7.08 -0.19
N CYS A 462 2.62 -6.13 -0.05
CA CYS A 462 3.99 -6.44 0.33
C CYS A 462 4.12 -6.70 1.83
N MET A 463 4.44 -7.93 2.23
CA MET A 463 4.93 -8.20 3.58
C MET A 463 6.26 -7.46 3.81
N GLY A 464 6.43 -6.87 4.98
CA GLY A 464 7.60 -6.04 5.31
C GLY A 464 7.49 -4.58 4.91
N TYR A 465 6.33 -4.13 4.42
CA TYR A 465 6.04 -2.72 4.15
C TYR A 465 5.81 -1.93 5.44
N GLU A 466 5.25 -2.52 6.47
CA GLU A 466 4.62 -1.88 7.62
C GLU A 466 5.60 -1.05 8.47
N VAL A 467 6.76 -1.60 8.82
CA VAL A 467 7.78 -0.90 9.62
C VAL A 467 8.37 0.30 8.86
N PRO A 468 8.89 0.12 7.63
CA PRO A 468 9.37 1.26 6.84
C PRO A 468 8.27 2.26 6.48
N ALA A 469 7.02 1.81 6.28
CA ALA A 469 5.90 2.70 6.02
C ALA A 469 5.61 3.64 7.19
N ALA A 470 5.76 3.18 8.43
CA ALA A 470 5.62 4.04 9.61
C ALA A 470 6.62 5.20 9.58
N ILE A 471 7.85 4.96 9.13
CA ILE A 471 8.86 6.01 8.93
C ILE A 471 8.38 7.03 7.89
N GLY A 472 7.98 6.56 6.71
CA GLY A 472 7.50 7.42 5.63
C GLY A 472 6.27 8.26 6.01
N VAL A 473 5.30 7.64 6.70
CA VAL A 473 4.11 8.34 7.21
C VAL A 473 4.48 9.34 8.30
N ARG A 474 5.42 9.00 9.20
CA ARG A 474 5.89 9.94 10.25
C ARG A 474 6.55 11.18 9.65
N TRP A 475 7.39 11.03 8.63
CA TRP A 475 7.97 12.18 7.92
C TRP A 475 6.90 13.02 7.20
N ALA A 476 5.85 12.40 6.70
CA ALA A 476 4.71 13.09 6.08
C ALA A 476 3.76 13.75 7.11
N THR A 477 3.90 13.42 8.40
CA THR A 477 3.06 13.91 9.50
C THR A 477 3.93 14.62 10.53
N PRO A 478 4.35 15.87 10.31
CA PRO A 478 5.29 16.57 11.21
C PRO A 478 4.70 16.89 12.58
N ASP A 479 3.38 16.95 12.69
CA ASP A 479 2.67 17.15 13.97
C ASP A 479 2.87 15.94 14.89
N GLN A 480 3.71 16.12 15.92
CA GLN A 480 4.07 15.07 16.87
C GLN A 480 2.93 14.67 17.82
N SER A 481 1.85 15.44 17.91
CA SER A 481 0.66 15.09 18.70
C SER A 481 -0.17 14.00 18.02
N ARG A 482 -0.02 13.81 16.71
CA ARG A 482 -0.69 12.76 15.93
C ARG A 482 0.12 11.48 15.97
N ARG A 483 -0.50 10.43 16.47
CA ARG A 483 0.13 9.11 16.53
C ARG A 483 0.22 8.45 15.16
N VAL A 484 1.39 7.94 14.83
CA VAL A 484 1.62 7.01 13.71
C VAL A 484 1.76 5.63 14.32
N LEU A 485 0.78 4.77 14.06
CA LEU A 485 0.68 3.42 14.59
C LEU A 485 0.76 2.42 13.44
N SER A 486 1.76 1.54 13.46
CA SER A 486 1.87 0.43 12.53
C SER A 486 1.36 -0.85 13.21
N PHE A 487 0.41 -1.52 12.59
CA PHE A 487 -0.16 -2.78 13.04
C PHE A 487 0.28 -3.92 12.13
N VAL A 488 0.98 -4.89 12.68
CA VAL A 488 1.71 -5.93 11.92
C VAL A 488 1.60 -7.28 12.63
N GLY A 489 1.56 -8.37 11.86
CA GLY A 489 1.73 -9.73 12.39
C GLY A 489 3.20 -10.05 12.66
N ASP A 490 3.45 -11.00 13.56
CA ASP A 490 4.80 -11.50 13.90
C ASP A 490 5.57 -11.98 12.67
N GLY A 491 4.93 -12.73 11.78
CA GLY A 491 5.56 -13.23 10.55
C GLY A 491 6.07 -12.10 9.64
N THR A 492 5.30 -11.04 9.49
CA THR A 492 5.71 -9.86 8.70
C THR A 492 6.81 -9.07 9.41
N PHE A 493 6.72 -8.91 10.73
CA PHE A 493 7.76 -8.22 11.50
C PHE A 493 9.11 -8.94 11.40
N VAL A 494 9.14 -10.24 11.60
CA VAL A 494 10.38 -11.05 11.50
C VAL A 494 10.99 -10.98 10.08
N MET A 495 10.17 -10.84 9.06
CA MET A 495 10.63 -10.76 7.67
C MET A 495 11.43 -9.48 7.37
N ALA A 496 11.04 -8.32 7.92
CA ALA A 496 11.66 -7.03 7.57
C ALA A 496 11.66 -6.01 8.73
N PRO A 497 12.35 -6.29 9.86
CA PRO A 497 12.34 -5.40 11.02
C PRO A 497 13.41 -4.29 10.95
N THR A 498 14.40 -4.38 10.05
CA THR A 498 15.68 -3.67 10.14
C THR A 498 15.56 -2.14 10.08
N GLU A 499 14.52 -1.61 9.41
CA GLU A 499 14.28 -0.16 9.37
C GLU A 499 13.85 0.41 10.75
N LEU A 500 13.56 -0.44 11.73
CA LEU A 500 13.39 0.01 13.11
C LEU A 500 14.66 0.70 13.64
N VAL A 501 15.85 0.24 13.21
CA VAL A 501 17.14 0.91 13.50
C VAL A 501 17.18 2.31 12.89
N THR A 502 16.68 2.48 11.67
CA THR A 502 16.58 3.80 11.02
C THR A 502 15.62 4.70 11.79
N ALA A 503 14.47 4.19 12.23
CA ALA A 503 13.52 4.95 13.04
C ALA A 503 14.13 5.41 14.37
N CYS A 504 14.94 4.57 15.02
CA CYS A 504 15.68 4.93 16.23
C CYS A 504 16.76 5.99 15.94
N GLN A 505 17.53 5.84 14.87
CA GLN A 505 18.55 6.81 14.44
C GLN A 505 17.96 8.20 14.21
N GLU A 506 16.80 8.27 13.57
CA GLU A 506 16.10 9.51 13.26
C GLU A 506 15.20 10.00 14.42
N ASN A 507 15.22 9.31 15.56
CA ASN A 507 14.40 9.59 16.75
C ASN A 507 12.92 9.83 16.43
N LEU A 508 12.35 8.95 15.63
CA LEU A 508 10.97 9.09 15.14
C LEU A 508 9.97 8.56 16.18
N ARG A 509 9.03 9.39 16.58
CA ARG A 509 7.88 8.96 17.40
C ARG A 509 6.95 8.10 16.57
N LEU A 510 7.00 6.81 16.73
CA LEU A 510 6.09 5.86 16.12
C LEU A 510 5.77 4.71 17.07
N THR A 511 4.57 4.18 16.95
CA THR A 511 4.09 3.03 17.70
C THR A 511 3.99 1.83 16.76
N LEU A 512 4.61 0.72 17.14
CA LEU A 512 4.49 -0.55 16.42
C LEU A 512 3.75 -1.54 17.30
N VAL A 513 2.61 -2.04 16.85
CA VAL A 513 1.83 -3.09 17.53
C VAL A 513 1.98 -4.39 16.74
N ILE A 514 2.56 -5.38 17.38
CA ILE A 514 2.77 -6.72 16.81
C ILE A 514 1.71 -7.66 17.36
N SER A 515 0.84 -8.18 16.48
CA SER A 515 -0.05 -9.29 16.79
C SER A 515 0.76 -10.59 16.68
N GLU A 516 1.16 -11.12 17.82
CA GLU A 516 1.95 -12.35 17.90
C GLU A 516 1.00 -13.54 17.89
N ASN A 517 0.95 -14.27 16.78
CA ASN A 517 0.04 -15.39 16.54
C ASN A 517 0.76 -16.60 15.90
N HIS A 518 2.07 -16.69 16.05
CA HIS A 518 2.94 -17.78 15.65
C HIS A 518 2.98 -18.08 14.15
N GLY A 519 2.95 -17.02 13.29
CA GLY A 519 3.26 -17.20 11.87
C GLY A 519 2.27 -16.60 10.88
N TYR A 520 2.16 -17.25 9.72
CA TYR A 520 1.38 -16.72 8.57
C TYR A 520 -0.08 -17.20 8.62
N GLN A 521 -0.83 -16.82 9.65
CA GLN A 521 -2.15 -17.36 9.95
C GLN A 521 -3.20 -17.11 8.86
N VAL A 522 -3.13 -16.00 8.13
CA VAL A 522 -4.05 -15.78 7.00
C VAL A 522 -3.82 -16.78 5.87
N ILE A 523 -2.56 -17.19 5.65
CA ILE A 523 -2.22 -18.19 4.63
C ILE A 523 -2.61 -19.59 5.11
N ARG A 524 -2.45 -19.89 6.43
CA ARG A 524 -2.98 -21.11 7.02
C ARG A 524 -4.49 -21.22 6.81
N ARG A 525 -5.25 -20.14 7.11
CA ARG A 525 -6.69 -20.07 6.88
C ARG A 525 -7.06 -20.30 5.42
N LEU A 526 -6.34 -19.69 4.48
CA LEU A 526 -6.57 -19.87 3.05
C LEU A 526 -6.29 -21.30 2.61
N GLN A 527 -5.21 -21.90 3.10
CA GLN A 527 -4.84 -23.28 2.79
C GLN A 527 -5.90 -24.25 3.34
N MET A 528 -6.31 -24.12 4.61
CA MET A 528 -7.38 -24.90 5.20
C MET A 528 -8.69 -24.79 4.40
N TRP A 529 -9.05 -23.58 3.97
CA TRP A 529 -10.23 -23.39 3.15
C TRP A 529 -10.15 -24.09 1.80
N ARG A 530 -8.98 -24.03 1.14
CA ARG A 530 -8.82 -24.52 -0.24
C ARG A 530 -8.39 -25.96 -0.34
N THR A 531 -7.63 -26.47 0.61
CA THR A 531 -7.07 -27.83 0.56
C THR A 531 -7.51 -28.72 1.71
N GLY A 532 -8.19 -28.19 2.72
CA GLY A 532 -8.63 -28.92 3.90
C GLY A 532 -7.49 -29.29 4.88
N ALA A 533 -6.27 -28.84 4.62
CA ALA A 533 -5.12 -29.10 5.47
C ALA A 533 -4.19 -27.86 5.45
N HIS A 534 -3.29 -27.75 6.42
CA HIS A 534 -2.27 -26.71 6.44
C HIS A 534 -0.87 -27.30 6.46
N PHE A 535 0.10 -26.54 5.94
CA PHE A 535 1.49 -26.97 5.90
C PHE A 535 2.42 -25.75 5.73
N GLY A 536 3.43 -25.64 6.60
CA GLY A 536 4.49 -24.63 6.47
C GLY A 536 4.06 -23.18 6.70
N ASN A 537 2.95 -22.93 7.41
CA ASN A 537 2.41 -21.61 7.65
C ASN A 537 2.62 -21.12 9.08
N GLU A 538 2.87 -22.02 10.02
CA GLU A 538 3.12 -21.72 11.42
C GLU A 538 4.61 -21.82 11.75
N PHE A 539 5.05 -21.03 12.70
CA PHE A 539 6.42 -21.06 13.20
C PHE A 539 6.56 -22.19 14.22
N ARG A 540 6.89 -23.39 13.74
CA ARG A 540 7.01 -24.59 14.55
C ARG A 540 8.38 -25.23 14.43
N TYR A 541 8.81 -25.89 15.50
CA TYR A 541 9.94 -26.77 15.42
C TYR A 541 9.64 -27.96 14.50
N ARG A 542 10.68 -28.49 13.91
CA ARG A 542 10.58 -29.67 13.07
C ARG A 542 10.61 -30.92 13.97
N GLU A 543 9.69 -31.83 13.75
CA GLU A 543 9.73 -33.15 14.34
C GLU A 543 10.64 -34.09 13.52
N GLY A 544 11.48 -34.86 14.20
CA GLY A 544 12.41 -35.80 13.57
C GLY A 544 13.69 -35.13 13.05
N ASP A 545 14.24 -35.64 11.95
CA ASP A 545 15.54 -35.18 11.42
C ASP A 545 15.41 -33.78 10.81
N THR A 546 16.35 -32.90 11.16
CA THR A 546 16.41 -31.52 10.67
C THR A 546 17.25 -31.35 9.41
N MET A 547 17.99 -32.34 8.99
CA MET A 547 18.80 -32.31 7.78
C MET A 547 18.00 -32.78 6.57
N VAL A 548 18.24 -32.16 5.42
CA VAL A 548 17.74 -32.67 4.13
C VAL A 548 18.58 -33.87 3.73
N THR A 549 17.97 -35.06 3.76
CA THR A 549 18.60 -36.34 3.39
C THR A 549 17.79 -37.00 2.26
N GLU A 550 18.27 -38.12 1.74
CA GLU A 550 17.51 -38.96 0.79
C GLU A 550 16.19 -39.48 1.39
N GLU A 551 16.13 -39.61 2.71
CA GLU A 551 14.93 -40.03 3.46
C GLU A 551 13.95 -38.87 3.71
N GLY A 552 14.34 -37.63 3.36
CA GLY A 552 13.56 -36.42 3.59
C GLY A 552 13.90 -35.70 4.89
N THR A 553 13.04 -34.74 5.26
CA THR A 553 13.11 -34.00 6.52
C THR A 553 11.88 -34.27 7.36
N GLY A 554 12.00 -34.15 8.68
CA GLY A 554 10.83 -34.16 9.58
C GLY A 554 9.83 -33.04 9.25
N ARG A 555 8.59 -33.18 9.69
CA ARG A 555 7.51 -32.20 9.45
C ARG A 555 7.60 -31.06 10.45
N LEU A 556 7.09 -29.87 10.06
CA LEU A 556 6.97 -28.68 10.91
C LEU A 556 5.69 -28.79 11.76
N GLU A 557 5.65 -29.78 12.66
CA GLU A 557 4.48 -30.13 13.48
C GLU A 557 4.83 -30.16 15.00
N GLY A 558 6.05 -29.78 15.38
CA GLY A 558 6.44 -29.64 16.79
C GLY A 558 5.88 -28.39 17.45
N ASP A 559 6.35 -28.10 18.66
CA ASP A 559 5.95 -26.92 19.41
C ASP A 559 6.19 -25.62 18.64
N TYR A 560 5.47 -24.56 18.97
CA TYR A 560 5.73 -23.22 18.42
C TYR A 560 7.14 -22.73 18.77
N LEU A 561 7.77 -22.03 17.84
CA LEU A 561 9.07 -21.40 18.07
C LEU A 561 8.94 -20.30 19.14
N ASP A 562 9.84 -20.34 20.12
CA ASP A 562 9.97 -19.28 21.14
C ASP A 562 10.81 -18.12 20.58
N ILE A 563 10.18 -17.20 19.86
CA ILE A 563 10.80 -16.00 19.27
C ILE A 563 10.56 -14.82 20.21
N ASP A 564 11.62 -14.31 20.83
CA ASP A 564 11.52 -13.12 21.70
C ASP A 564 11.50 -11.82 20.87
N LEU A 565 10.32 -11.42 20.44
CA LEU A 565 10.11 -10.21 19.64
C LEU A 565 10.41 -8.92 20.40
N VAL A 566 10.31 -8.94 21.74
CA VAL A 566 10.68 -7.79 22.59
C VAL A 566 12.19 -7.58 22.51
N LYS A 567 12.98 -8.63 22.77
CA LYS A 567 14.45 -8.54 22.64
C LYS A 567 14.91 -8.21 21.23
N MET A 568 14.20 -8.69 20.19
CA MET A 568 14.51 -8.27 18.82
C MET A 568 14.35 -6.76 18.64
N ALA A 569 13.26 -6.18 19.11
CA ALA A 569 13.01 -4.73 19.00
C ALA A 569 14.00 -3.92 19.86
N GLU A 570 14.26 -4.35 21.10
CA GLU A 570 15.23 -3.71 21.99
C GLU A 570 16.67 -3.79 21.43
N GLY A 571 17.05 -4.91 20.83
CA GLY A 571 18.34 -5.07 20.16
C GLY A 571 18.54 -4.14 18.97
N MET A 572 17.46 -3.62 18.39
CA MET A 572 17.47 -2.59 17.33
C MET A 572 17.37 -1.16 17.87
N GLY A 573 17.28 -0.97 19.20
CA GLY A 573 17.29 0.32 19.87
C GLY A 573 15.92 0.88 20.22
N ALA A 574 14.82 0.18 19.97
CA ALA A 574 13.48 0.60 20.33
C ALA A 574 13.16 0.30 21.80
N THR A 575 12.22 1.04 22.38
CA THR A 575 11.57 0.61 23.63
C THR A 575 10.51 -0.44 23.28
N ALA A 576 10.50 -1.57 23.99
CA ALA A 576 9.55 -2.65 23.72
C ALA A 576 8.92 -3.19 25.00
N VAL A 577 7.65 -3.60 24.92
CA VAL A 577 6.89 -4.18 26.02
C VAL A 577 6.05 -5.36 25.54
N ARG A 578 5.80 -6.33 26.45
CA ARG A 578 4.88 -7.46 26.22
C ARG A 578 3.81 -7.45 27.33
N PRO A 579 2.69 -6.76 27.14
CA PRO A 579 1.60 -6.74 28.10
C PRO A 579 0.97 -8.14 28.29
N ARG A 580 0.39 -8.36 29.48
CA ARG A 580 -0.20 -9.63 29.90
C ARG A 580 -1.72 -9.56 30.10
N THR A 581 -2.30 -8.37 30.02
CA THR A 581 -3.73 -8.12 30.17
C THR A 581 -4.21 -7.04 29.21
N ALA A 582 -5.52 -7.00 28.93
CA ALA A 582 -6.11 -5.93 28.11
C ALA A 582 -5.84 -4.52 28.67
N ASP A 583 -5.87 -4.36 30.01
CA ASP A 583 -5.58 -3.09 30.67
C ASP A 583 -4.12 -2.68 30.50
N GLU A 584 -3.19 -3.62 30.56
CA GLU A 584 -1.78 -3.35 30.26
C GLU A 584 -1.56 -2.98 28.80
N VAL A 585 -2.29 -3.60 27.85
CA VAL A 585 -2.27 -3.19 26.43
C VAL A 585 -2.75 -1.75 26.28
N ARG A 586 -3.85 -1.40 26.91
CA ARG A 586 -4.38 -0.03 26.91
C ARG A 586 -3.36 0.97 27.48
N ALA A 587 -2.77 0.64 28.61
CA ALA A 587 -1.73 1.47 29.25
C ALA A 587 -0.49 1.64 28.35
N ALA A 588 -0.03 0.56 27.70
CA ALA A 588 1.10 0.60 26.78
C ALA A 588 0.79 1.46 25.53
N LEU A 589 -0.44 1.38 24.98
CA LEU A 589 -0.87 2.21 23.86
C LEU A 589 -0.92 3.71 24.22
N GLU A 590 -1.32 4.07 25.44
CA GLU A 590 -1.28 5.45 25.91
C GLU A 590 0.16 5.90 26.20
N GLN A 591 0.99 5.07 26.82
CA GLN A 591 2.41 5.35 27.04
C GLN A 591 3.16 5.61 25.73
N ALA A 592 2.91 4.79 24.71
CA ALA A 592 3.55 4.91 23.39
C ALA A 592 3.26 6.26 22.70
N ARG A 593 2.15 6.91 23.04
CA ARG A 593 1.76 8.20 22.44
C ARG A 593 2.75 9.32 22.76
N ASP A 594 3.23 9.34 24.01
CA ASP A 594 4.09 10.41 24.53
C ASP A 594 5.57 9.99 24.60
N HIS A 595 5.88 8.78 24.14
CA HIS A 595 7.24 8.25 24.13
C HIS A 595 8.11 8.91 23.05
N ASP A 596 9.32 9.29 23.40
CA ASP A 596 10.31 9.78 22.45
C ASP A 596 11.01 8.60 21.75
N GLY A 597 10.88 8.53 20.43
CA GLY A 597 11.39 7.44 19.62
C GLY A 597 10.39 6.30 19.38
N PRO A 598 10.84 5.20 18.76
CA PRO A 598 9.98 4.04 18.46
C PRO A 598 9.60 3.26 19.72
N PHE A 599 8.29 2.94 19.82
CA PHE A 599 7.73 2.14 20.89
C PHE A 599 7.03 0.90 20.32
N VAL A 600 7.45 -0.29 20.73
CA VAL A 600 6.96 -1.58 20.23
C VAL A 600 6.14 -2.30 21.28
N ILE A 601 4.93 -2.71 20.92
CA ILE A 601 4.01 -3.45 21.81
C ILE A 601 3.79 -4.83 21.18
N VAL A 602 4.29 -5.87 21.82
CA VAL A 602 4.11 -7.26 21.38
C VAL A 602 2.93 -7.85 22.14
N VAL A 603 1.85 -8.17 21.42
CA VAL A 603 0.61 -8.67 22.03
C VAL A 603 0.35 -10.10 21.57
N PRO A 604 0.40 -11.08 22.49
CA PRO A 604 -0.03 -12.44 22.17
C PRO A 604 -1.51 -12.48 21.80
N THR A 605 -1.81 -12.92 20.58
CA THR A 605 -3.18 -12.98 20.06
C THR A 605 -3.55 -14.40 19.66
N VAL A 606 -4.82 -14.76 19.82
CA VAL A 606 -5.33 -16.10 19.50
C VAL A 606 -5.12 -16.39 18.00
N PRO A 607 -4.34 -17.43 17.64
CA PRO A 607 -3.90 -17.66 16.26
C PRO A 607 -5.02 -17.81 15.23
N HIS A 608 -6.12 -18.45 15.59
CA HIS A 608 -7.16 -18.85 14.64
C HIS A 608 -8.48 -18.10 14.82
N ALA A 609 -8.55 -17.12 15.74
CA ALA A 609 -9.72 -16.28 15.92
C ALA A 609 -9.80 -15.23 14.80
N ASN A 610 -10.94 -15.18 14.12
CA ASN A 610 -11.17 -14.28 12.98
C ASN A 610 -12.51 -13.54 13.12
N LEU A 611 -12.57 -12.31 12.61
CA LEU A 611 -13.84 -11.63 12.39
C LEU A 611 -14.68 -12.38 11.33
N PRO A 612 -16.02 -12.27 11.38
CA PRO A 612 -16.88 -12.88 10.38
C PRO A 612 -16.47 -12.55 8.96
N SER A 613 -16.41 -13.58 8.11
CA SER A 613 -16.03 -13.46 6.71
C SER A 613 -17.18 -12.96 5.85
N ALA A 614 -16.92 -12.18 4.82
CA ALA A 614 -17.87 -11.84 3.77
C ALA A 614 -18.29 -13.07 2.93
N ASN A 615 -17.64 -14.21 3.11
CA ASN A 615 -17.87 -15.44 2.35
C ASN A 615 -17.88 -15.24 0.82
N VAL A 616 -17.00 -14.34 0.37
CA VAL A 616 -16.81 -14.08 -1.07
C VAL A 616 -15.90 -15.17 -1.62
N TRP A 617 -16.30 -15.76 -2.74
CA TRP A 617 -15.44 -16.72 -3.43
C TRP A 617 -14.21 -16.03 -4.03
N TRP A 618 -13.10 -16.72 -4.06
CA TRP A 618 -11.84 -16.25 -4.62
C TRP A 618 -11.20 -17.35 -5.47
N ASP A 619 -10.68 -17.00 -6.63
CA ASP A 619 -10.12 -17.93 -7.60
C ASP A 619 -8.71 -18.42 -7.18
N VAL A 620 -8.70 -19.33 -6.20
CA VAL A 620 -7.51 -20.06 -5.77
C VAL A 620 -7.84 -21.55 -5.86
N ALA A 621 -7.37 -22.20 -6.93
CA ALA A 621 -7.73 -23.57 -7.27
C ALA A 621 -6.96 -24.59 -6.42
N PRO A 622 -7.66 -25.58 -5.82
CA PRO A 622 -6.98 -26.81 -5.36
C PRO A 622 -6.55 -27.68 -6.54
N ALA A 623 -5.65 -28.62 -6.28
CA ALA A 623 -5.10 -29.50 -7.31
C ALA A 623 -6.19 -30.31 -8.03
N GLU A 624 -6.01 -30.55 -9.34
CA GLU A 624 -6.87 -31.43 -10.16
C GLU A 624 -6.51 -32.90 -10.01
N VAL A 625 -5.25 -33.19 -9.64
CA VAL A 625 -4.74 -34.54 -9.40
C VAL A 625 -4.06 -34.56 -8.05
N HIS A 626 -4.46 -35.46 -7.19
CA HIS A 626 -3.98 -35.58 -5.82
C HIS A 626 -4.20 -37.01 -5.26
N GLU A 627 -3.57 -37.30 -4.13
CA GLU A 627 -3.73 -38.56 -3.43
C GLU A 627 -4.56 -38.45 -2.12
N GLN A 628 -4.97 -37.20 -1.76
CA GLN A 628 -5.73 -36.90 -0.55
C GLN A 628 -7.22 -36.81 -0.85
N PRO A 629 -8.05 -37.74 -0.37
CA PRO A 629 -9.49 -37.82 -0.73
C PRO A 629 -10.29 -36.56 -0.38
N TRP A 630 -9.88 -35.82 0.67
CA TRP A 630 -10.60 -34.60 1.08
C TRP A 630 -10.42 -33.43 0.09
N ILE A 631 -9.45 -33.47 -0.81
CA ILE A 631 -9.25 -32.46 -1.85
C ILE A 631 -10.35 -32.55 -2.92
N ASP A 632 -10.93 -33.73 -3.17
CA ASP A 632 -12.07 -33.92 -4.09
C ASP A 632 -13.25 -33.02 -3.70
N GLU A 633 -13.59 -32.96 -2.42
CA GLU A 633 -14.65 -32.08 -1.91
C GLU A 633 -14.29 -30.60 -2.14
N LYS A 634 -13.05 -30.21 -1.82
CA LYS A 634 -12.57 -28.83 -2.02
C LYS A 634 -12.50 -28.44 -3.49
N ARG A 635 -12.17 -29.37 -4.36
CA ARG A 635 -12.22 -29.14 -5.81
C ARG A 635 -13.66 -28.95 -6.30
N THR A 636 -14.58 -29.76 -5.82
CA THR A 636 -16.01 -29.62 -6.15
C THR A 636 -16.57 -28.28 -5.67
N GLU A 637 -16.25 -27.84 -4.46
CA GLU A 637 -16.62 -26.50 -3.94
C GLU A 637 -16.03 -25.38 -4.81
N TYR A 638 -14.77 -25.50 -5.22
CA TYR A 638 -14.10 -24.54 -6.09
C TYR A 638 -14.79 -24.44 -7.46
N GLU A 639 -15.07 -25.56 -8.11
CA GLU A 639 -15.71 -25.61 -9.44
C GLU A 639 -17.15 -25.05 -9.39
N ALA A 640 -17.88 -25.29 -8.32
CA ALA A 640 -19.17 -24.68 -8.10
C ALA A 640 -19.09 -23.14 -7.96
N GLY A 641 -18.00 -22.64 -7.36
CA GLY A 641 -17.70 -21.21 -7.29
C GLY A 641 -17.31 -20.63 -8.66
N LEU A 642 -16.45 -21.34 -9.38
CA LEU A 642 -16.04 -20.96 -10.74
C LEU A 642 -17.23 -20.84 -11.70
N ALA A 643 -18.19 -21.75 -11.58
CA ALA A 643 -19.41 -21.71 -12.40
C ALA A 643 -20.30 -20.48 -12.11
N ARG A 644 -20.13 -19.81 -10.96
CA ARG A 644 -20.84 -18.57 -10.59
C ARG A 644 -20.09 -17.30 -11.00
N GLN A 645 -18.80 -17.44 -11.33
CA GLN A 645 -18.01 -16.31 -11.79
C GLN A 645 -18.64 -15.69 -13.04
N LYS A 646 -18.79 -14.38 -13.05
CA LYS A 646 -19.39 -13.64 -14.18
C LYS A 646 -18.33 -12.80 -14.88
N TRP A 647 -18.45 -12.81 -16.19
CA TRP A 647 -17.73 -11.85 -17.02
C TRP A 647 -18.60 -10.60 -17.23
N HIS A 648 -18.03 -9.45 -16.96
CA HIS A 648 -18.66 -8.15 -17.09
C HIS A 648 -17.82 -7.31 -18.07
N GLY A 649 -17.90 -7.56 -19.36
CA GLY A 649 -17.10 -6.86 -20.34
C GLY A 649 -17.80 -6.69 -21.67
#